data_1914aad13279f1f83c6cd67771bf72b8
#
_entry.id   1914aad13279f1f83c6cd67771bf72b8
#
_cell.length_a   1.000
_cell.length_b   1.000
_cell.length_c   1.000
_cell.angle_alpha   90.00
_cell.angle_beta   90.00
_cell.angle_gamma   90.00
#
_symmetry.space_group_name_H-M   'P 1'
#
loop_
_entity.id
_entity.type
_entity.pdbx_description
1 polymer ?
#
loop_
_entity_poly.entity_id
_entity_poly.type
_entity_poly.pdbx_seq_one_letter_code
_entity_poly.pdbx_strand_id
1 'polypeptide(L)'
;MRRLIIVVSLLIATMMSTTGASAQTNAKPFVVPELTQWNGAEGTMALSGRVVVSNKKLTKTAQDLCRDYQLETGKTMTVVQGKPGKGDIVLAIKQDKKLGKEGYRLNISETCSLTAASTDGAFWGTRTLLQMLKKQSNLPQGKAVDIPQYGIRGFMLDTGRKFFSISYLKNLIRVMAYYKMNTLQLHLNDNAFKDFFGGDWIKTPGDFRLESDTYPGLASKDGHYTKAELIDLQQFAESYGIQIIPEIDSPAHVLAFTHYRPGLGSKEFGMDHFDLENPEVYTFMDNLFKEYLSGKNPVFRGKYVNIGTDEYNNATEELREKFRAYTSHYLELIKKYGKTPILWGALSHAYGRTPVNPKGAILGMWSPFMAKTKDMKADGWNMISMPDWTVYTVPLADYYHDILPNDNIYKNWTPADFGDTKLKEQDPQIAGGMFALWNDLYGNGITVHDVHLRIMPVLQAMAVKCWTGQLTTVPYDSFETQRKELGEAPGVNESGCVPNLPVKISDLQPNKTLSLPVHEVGYGHKISFSIDCKPEQKGTILTTGPDATFYLSDPVSGKLGFLREAYFDHFDYALPKEGHVEITIENTSSATNLYVNGQLKEKLEQIRFYVVKPTDKANHMPGRTWQLDAYEPKRSMRYQRALFFPIQKTGNFNSRVTNLTIDKE
;
A
#
# COMPACT_ATOMS: atom_id res chain seq x y z
N MET A 1 3.54 7.52 -97.57
CA MET A 1 3.04 6.95 -96.34
C MET A 1 3.92 5.80 -95.95
N ARG A 2 4.93 6.02 -95.14
CA ARG A 2 5.71 4.98 -94.50
C ARG A 2 6.04 5.49 -93.07
N ARG A 3 5.50 4.82 -92.05
CA ARG A 3 5.78 5.13 -90.65
C ARG A 3 7.12 4.56 -90.26
N LEU A 4 8.00 5.39 -89.74
CA LEU A 4 9.30 5.03 -89.16
C LEU A 4 9.05 4.72 -87.68
N ILE A 5 9.35 3.48 -87.27
CA ILE A 5 9.31 3.06 -85.87
C ILE A 5 10.75 3.19 -85.36
N ILE A 6 10.92 4.11 -84.39
CA ILE A 6 12.18 4.26 -83.67
C ILE A 6 12.05 3.41 -82.35
N VAL A 7 12.88 2.37 -82.26
CA VAL A 7 13.05 1.56 -81.02
C VAL A 7 14.08 2.26 -80.18
N VAL A 8 13.64 2.83 -79.10
CA VAL A 8 14.54 3.38 -78.03
C VAL A 8 14.76 2.28 -77.02
N SER A 9 15.96 1.73 -77.00
CA SER A 9 16.43 0.77 -75.96
C SER A 9 16.74 1.52 -74.67
N LEU A 10 15.91 1.38 -73.64
CA LEU A 10 16.15 1.93 -72.30
C LEU A 10 17.01 0.94 -71.54
N LEU A 11 18.28 1.27 -71.32
CA LEU A 11 19.13 0.61 -70.34
C LEU A 11 18.71 1.09 -68.94
N ILE A 12 17.97 0.26 -68.20
CA ILE A 12 17.72 0.50 -66.79
C ILE A 12 18.95 -0.02 -66.02
N ALA A 13 19.82 0.90 -65.57
CA ALA A 13 20.85 0.60 -64.59
C ALA A 13 20.16 0.53 -63.24
N THR A 14 19.95 -0.68 -62.73
CA THR A 14 19.51 -0.92 -61.35
C THR A 14 20.67 -0.54 -60.40
N MET A 15 20.69 0.70 -59.91
CA MET A 15 21.43 1.05 -58.71
C MET A 15 20.76 0.36 -57.56
N MET A 16 21.29 -0.75 -57.09
CA MET A 16 21.02 -1.28 -55.75
C MET A 16 21.60 -0.28 -54.72
N SER A 17 20.78 0.66 -54.33
CA SER A 17 21.01 1.42 -53.08
C SER A 17 20.92 0.44 -51.94
N THR A 18 22.04 -0.06 -51.44
CA THR A 18 22.11 -0.66 -50.13
C THR A 18 21.81 0.46 -49.13
N THR A 19 20.56 0.64 -48.82
CA THR A 19 20.18 1.36 -47.59
C THR A 19 20.70 0.49 -46.45
N GLY A 20 21.88 0.79 -45.98
CA GLY A 20 22.37 0.27 -44.70
C GLY A 20 21.28 0.64 -43.67
N ALA A 21 20.56 -0.35 -43.20
CA ALA A 21 19.66 -0.14 -42.10
C ALA A 21 20.52 0.37 -40.94
N SER A 22 20.46 1.67 -40.68
CA SER A 22 21.07 2.25 -39.48
C SER A 22 20.49 1.47 -38.31
N ALA A 23 21.32 0.71 -37.62
CA ALA A 23 20.87 -0.05 -36.47
C ALA A 23 20.24 0.92 -35.46
N GLN A 24 19.01 0.67 -35.09
CA GLN A 24 18.23 1.56 -34.23
C GLN A 24 18.71 1.41 -32.78
N THR A 25 19.09 2.53 -32.17
CA THR A 25 19.43 2.55 -30.73
C THR A 25 18.23 2.20 -29.86
N ASN A 26 18.46 1.50 -28.75
CA ASN A 26 17.40 1.09 -27.83
C ASN A 26 16.66 2.30 -27.23
N ALA A 27 15.34 2.29 -27.34
CA ALA A 27 14.46 3.23 -26.62
C ALA A 27 14.66 3.08 -25.11
N LYS A 28 14.25 4.12 -24.35
CA LYS A 28 14.26 4.08 -22.89
C LYS A 28 13.35 2.93 -22.41
N PRO A 29 13.89 1.95 -21.64
CA PRO A 29 13.08 0.85 -21.12
C PRO A 29 12.02 1.37 -20.18
N PHE A 30 10.82 0.78 -20.24
CA PHE A 30 9.76 1.11 -19.30
C PHE A 30 10.04 0.47 -17.94
N VAL A 31 10.19 1.31 -16.93
CA VAL A 31 10.29 0.96 -15.51
C VAL A 31 9.53 2.00 -14.68
N VAL A 32 9.10 1.64 -13.50
CA VAL A 32 8.40 2.52 -12.55
C VAL A 32 9.19 2.61 -11.25
N PRO A 33 9.67 3.78 -10.84
CA PRO A 33 9.70 5.07 -11.58
C PRO A 33 10.57 4.98 -12.85
N GLU A 34 10.23 5.79 -13.86
CA GLU A 34 11.03 5.84 -15.07
C GLU A 34 12.45 6.38 -14.81
N LEU A 35 13.41 5.94 -15.63
CA LEU A 35 14.78 6.44 -15.57
C LEU A 35 14.82 7.94 -15.86
N THR A 36 15.51 8.70 -15.02
CA THR A 36 15.65 10.16 -15.19
C THR A 36 16.50 10.50 -16.43
N GLN A 37 17.49 9.66 -16.77
CA GLN A 37 18.29 9.80 -17.99
C GLN A 37 18.55 8.43 -18.60
N TRP A 38 18.44 8.34 -19.94
CA TRP A 38 18.78 7.15 -20.72
C TRP A 38 19.40 7.52 -22.05
N ASN A 39 20.55 6.90 -22.38
CA ASN A 39 21.20 6.94 -23.66
C ASN A 39 21.30 5.50 -24.20
N GLY A 40 20.40 5.12 -25.10
CA GLY A 40 20.39 3.79 -25.70
C GLY A 40 21.60 3.55 -26.61
N ALA A 41 22.08 2.31 -26.64
CA ALA A 41 23.00 1.79 -27.61
C ALA A 41 22.30 0.70 -28.44
N GLU A 42 22.95 0.18 -29.45
CA GLU A 42 22.42 -0.91 -30.29
C GLU A 42 22.56 -2.26 -29.58
N GLY A 43 21.60 -3.16 -29.79
CA GLY A 43 21.66 -4.55 -29.34
C GLY A 43 21.25 -4.78 -27.89
N THR A 44 21.38 -6.03 -27.46
CA THR A 44 20.98 -6.49 -26.11
C THR A 44 22.12 -7.29 -25.46
N MET A 45 22.09 -7.41 -24.15
CA MET A 45 23.01 -8.23 -23.35
C MET A 45 22.25 -9.44 -22.79
N ALA A 46 22.67 -10.63 -23.20
CA ALA A 46 22.21 -11.86 -22.58
C ALA A 46 22.90 -12.07 -21.21
N LEU A 47 22.12 -12.55 -20.22
CA LEU A 47 22.63 -12.79 -18.88
C LEU A 47 23.47 -14.09 -18.81
N SER A 48 24.61 -14.03 -18.12
CA SER A 48 25.42 -15.20 -17.77
C SER A 48 24.91 -16.01 -16.60
N GLY A 49 23.97 -15.41 -15.80
CA GLY A 49 23.53 -15.95 -14.52
C GLY A 49 24.45 -15.62 -13.33
N ARG A 50 25.43 -14.72 -13.51
CA ARG A 50 26.35 -14.31 -12.45
C ARG A 50 26.13 -12.86 -12.03
N VAL A 51 26.16 -12.62 -10.71
CA VAL A 51 26.18 -11.28 -10.11
C VAL A 51 27.52 -11.09 -9.40
N VAL A 52 28.37 -10.24 -9.96
CA VAL A 52 29.71 -9.96 -9.45
C VAL A 52 29.65 -8.77 -8.50
N VAL A 53 30.14 -8.93 -7.27
CA VAL A 53 30.23 -7.86 -6.29
C VAL A 53 31.64 -7.36 -6.12
N SER A 54 31.87 -6.06 -6.31
CA SER A 54 33.19 -5.42 -6.13
C SER A 54 33.46 -5.02 -4.66
N ASN A 55 32.43 -5.06 -3.80
CA ASN A 55 32.50 -4.67 -2.39
C ASN A 55 31.60 -5.58 -1.56
N LYS A 56 32.16 -6.16 -0.46
CA LYS A 56 31.40 -7.05 0.44
C LYS A 56 30.13 -6.44 1.01
N LYS A 57 30.04 -5.11 1.15
CA LYS A 57 28.82 -4.40 1.57
C LYS A 57 27.63 -4.62 0.63
N LEU A 58 27.89 -4.99 -0.63
CA LEU A 58 26.86 -5.25 -1.65
C LEU A 58 26.41 -6.72 -1.70
N THR A 59 26.98 -7.60 -0.88
CA THR A 59 26.66 -9.04 -0.91
C THR A 59 25.16 -9.28 -0.67
N LYS A 60 24.57 -8.61 0.34
CA LYS A 60 23.13 -8.73 0.62
C LYS A 60 22.29 -8.21 -0.56
N THR A 61 22.63 -7.04 -1.11
CA THR A 61 21.92 -6.47 -2.27
C THR A 61 21.96 -7.41 -3.48
N ALA A 62 23.09 -8.08 -3.72
CA ALA A 62 23.23 -9.07 -4.79
C ALA A 62 22.40 -10.33 -4.51
N GLN A 63 22.39 -10.82 -3.27
CA GLN A 63 21.57 -11.96 -2.85
C GLN A 63 20.08 -11.67 -2.99
N ASP A 64 19.64 -10.47 -2.59
CA ASP A 64 18.25 -10.01 -2.75
C ASP A 64 17.87 -9.94 -4.24
N LEU A 65 18.75 -9.42 -5.11
CA LEU A 65 18.53 -9.43 -6.55
C LEU A 65 18.39 -10.87 -7.10
N CYS A 66 19.25 -11.78 -6.70
CA CYS A 66 19.18 -13.18 -7.16
C CYS A 66 17.90 -13.87 -6.71
N ARG A 67 17.51 -13.70 -5.44
CA ARG A 67 16.26 -14.25 -4.89
C ARG A 67 15.04 -13.69 -5.63
N ASP A 68 14.96 -12.38 -5.79
CA ASP A 68 13.81 -11.72 -6.41
C ASP A 68 13.73 -12.04 -7.90
N TYR A 69 14.86 -12.20 -8.59
CA TYR A 69 14.90 -12.67 -9.98
C TYR A 69 14.38 -14.10 -10.11
N GLN A 70 14.75 -14.98 -9.18
CA GLN A 70 14.24 -16.36 -9.16
C GLN A 70 12.73 -16.39 -8.92
N LEU A 71 12.21 -15.59 -7.97
CA LEU A 71 10.77 -15.47 -7.69
C LEU A 71 10.00 -14.94 -8.90
N GLU A 72 10.58 -14.00 -9.66
CA GLU A 72 9.93 -13.40 -10.82
C GLU A 72 9.96 -14.27 -12.07
N THR A 73 11.08 -14.96 -12.32
CA THR A 73 11.33 -15.60 -13.62
C THR A 73 11.44 -17.13 -13.55
N GLY A 74 11.54 -17.70 -12.35
CA GLY A 74 11.89 -19.10 -12.13
C GLY A 74 13.36 -19.46 -12.42
N LYS A 75 14.17 -18.51 -12.94
CA LYS A 75 15.58 -18.72 -13.28
C LYS A 75 16.49 -18.29 -12.12
N THR A 76 17.64 -18.91 -12.01
CA THR A 76 18.61 -18.64 -10.94
C THR A 76 19.76 -17.76 -11.40
N MET A 77 20.25 -16.93 -10.50
CA MET A 77 21.55 -16.25 -10.59
C MET A 77 22.38 -16.56 -9.35
N THR A 78 23.70 -16.47 -9.46
CA THR A 78 24.63 -16.70 -8.35
C THR A 78 25.51 -15.49 -8.08
N VAL A 79 25.69 -15.18 -6.79
CA VAL A 79 26.61 -14.12 -6.35
C VAL A 79 28.03 -14.66 -6.36
N VAL A 80 28.95 -13.99 -7.06
CA VAL A 80 30.32 -14.35 -7.16
C VAL A 80 31.28 -13.19 -6.89
N GLN A 81 32.49 -13.51 -6.48
CA GLN A 81 33.62 -12.56 -6.41
C GLN A 81 34.61 -12.88 -7.55
N GLY A 82 35.26 -11.87 -8.10
CA GLY A 82 36.25 -12.07 -9.15
C GLY A 82 36.16 -11.07 -10.30
N LYS A 83 36.81 -11.40 -11.40
CA LYS A 83 36.78 -10.56 -12.61
C LYS A 83 35.43 -10.75 -13.33
N PRO A 84 34.77 -9.65 -13.74
CA PRO A 84 33.55 -9.72 -14.56
C PRO A 84 33.87 -10.34 -15.94
N GLY A 85 32.92 -11.12 -16.42
CA GLY A 85 32.88 -11.66 -17.78
C GLY A 85 31.67 -11.19 -18.56
N LYS A 86 31.58 -11.58 -19.82
CA LYS A 86 30.44 -11.25 -20.69
C LYS A 86 29.13 -11.79 -20.11
N GLY A 87 28.08 -10.93 -20.08
CA GLY A 87 26.78 -11.28 -19.56
C GLY A 87 26.62 -11.13 -18.02
N ASP A 88 27.69 -10.76 -17.30
CA ASP A 88 27.64 -10.58 -15.85
C ASP A 88 26.94 -9.26 -15.48
N ILE A 89 26.19 -9.30 -14.34
CA ILE A 89 25.76 -8.10 -13.64
C ILE A 89 26.83 -7.76 -12.60
N VAL A 90 27.33 -6.53 -12.63
CA VAL A 90 28.41 -6.07 -11.74
C VAL A 90 27.89 -4.99 -10.82
N LEU A 91 27.92 -5.22 -9.51
CA LEU A 91 27.54 -4.23 -8.49
C LEU A 91 28.78 -3.58 -7.90
N ALA A 92 28.85 -2.24 -7.94
CA ALA A 92 30.01 -1.48 -7.47
C ALA A 92 29.61 -0.25 -6.66
N ILE A 93 30.40 0.07 -5.61
CA ILE A 93 30.31 1.34 -4.89
C ILE A 93 31.51 2.20 -5.35
N LYS A 94 31.21 3.41 -5.82
CA LYS A 94 32.18 4.46 -6.13
C LYS A 94 31.68 5.80 -5.63
N GLN A 95 32.54 6.56 -4.98
CA GLN A 95 32.21 7.90 -4.52
C GLN A 95 31.84 8.81 -5.71
N ASP A 96 30.63 9.31 -5.72
CA ASP A 96 30.13 10.27 -6.70
C ASP A 96 29.09 11.17 -6.02
N LYS A 97 29.52 12.40 -5.68
CA LYS A 97 28.63 13.38 -4.99
C LYS A 97 27.36 13.70 -5.79
N LYS A 98 27.41 13.58 -7.13
CA LYS A 98 26.24 13.85 -7.99
C LYS A 98 25.13 12.83 -7.82
N LEU A 99 25.46 11.59 -7.46
CA LEU A 99 24.49 10.52 -7.22
C LEU A 99 23.77 10.68 -5.85
N GLY A 100 24.36 11.40 -4.91
CA GLY A 100 23.85 11.43 -3.54
C GLY A 100 23.84 10.03 -2.91
N LYS A 101 22.93 9.84 -1.94
CA LYS A 101 22.81 8.57 -1.23
C LYS A 101 22.05 7.50 -2.03
N GLU A 102 21.09 7.91 -2.87
CA GLU A 102 20.12 6.98 -3.47
C GLU A 102 20.27 6.85 -5.00
N GLY A 103 21.03 7.71 -5.65
CA GLY A 103 21.25 7.66 -7.10
C GLY A 103 22.24 6.57 -7.52
N TYR A 104 22.12 6.16 -8.78
CA TYR A 104 22.96 5.14 -9.39
C TYR A 104 23.20 5.39 -10.88
N ARG A 105 24.19 4.68 -11.44
CA ARG A 105 24.46 4.61 -12.87
C ARG A 105 24.34 3.18 -13.36
N LEU A 106 23.74 3.00 -14.51
CA LEU A 106 23.79 1.76 -15.28
C LEU A 106 24.64 1.96 -16.54
N ASN A 107 25.47 0.99 -16.85
CA ASN A 107 26.13 0.86 -18.14
C ASN A 107 25.97 -0.58 -18.61
N ILE A 108 25.11 -0.78 -19.59
CA ILE A 108 24.76 -2.08 -20.16
C ILE A 108 25.41 -2.20 -21.52
N SER A 109 26.41 -3.10 -21.65
CA SER A 109 27.14 -3.39 -22.84
C SER A 109 27.37 -4.91 -22.93
N GLU A 110 28.62 -5.41 -23.02
CA GLU A 110 28.93 -6.83 -22.81
C GLU A 110 28.72 -7.28 -21.35
N THR A 111 28.78 -6.35 -20.42
CA THR A 111 28.41 -6.52 -18.99
C THR A 111 27.40 -5.47 -18.59
N CYS A 112 26.60 -5.75 -17.55
CA CYS A 112 25.74 -4.75 -16.91
C CYS A 112 26.42 -4.24 -15.65
N SER A 113 27.00 -3.05 -15.71
CA SER A 113 27.65 -2.41 -14.54
C SER A 113 26.65 -1.45 -13.87
N LEU A 114 26.29 -1.77 -12.61
CA LEU A 114 25.51 -0.90 -11.72
C LEU A 114 26.46 -0.29 -10.69
N THR A 115 26.63 1.03 -10.74
CA THR A 115 27.51 1.77 -9.84
C THR A 115 26.72 2.80 -9.05
N ALA A 116 26.90 2.84 -7.73
CA ALA A 116 26.24 3.77 -6.82
C ALA A 116 27.24 4.35 -5.81
N ALA A 117 26.87 5.45 -5.14
CA ALA A 117 27.68 6.03 -4.06
C ALA A 117 27.48 5.31 -2.72
N SER A 118 26.39 4.55 -2.58
CA SER A 118 25.99 3.83 -1.37
C SER A 118 25.34 2.48 -1.68
N THR A 119 25.09 1.69 -0.64
CA THR A 119 24.27 0.46 -0.72
C THR A 119 22.82 0.75 -1.12
N ASP A 120 22.26 1.88 -0.69
CA ASP A 120 20.87 2.25 -0.98
C ASP A 120 20.69 2.52 -2.49
N GLY A 121 21.58 3.33 -3.08
CA GLY A 121 21.58 3.56 -4.53
C GLY A 121 21.77 2.28 -5.35
N ALA A 122 22.66 1.38 -4.90
CA ALA A 122 22.83 0.08 -5.54
C ALA A 122 21.55 -0.78 -5.44
N PHE A 123 20.88 -0.76 -4.28
CA PHE A 123 19.62 -1.47 -4.09
C PHE A 123 18.54 -0.95 -5.05
N TRP A 124 18.35 0.37 -5.16
CA TRP A 124 17.37 0.97 -6.09
C TRP A 124 17.68 0.61 -7.56
N GLY A 125 18.95 0.60 -7.93
CA GLY A 125 19.35 0.16 -9.27
C GLY A 125 19.01 -1.30 -9.57
N THR A 126 19.06 -2.19 -8.56
CA THR A 126 18.64 -3.59 -8.73
C THR A 126 17.13 -3.71 -8.96
N ARG A 127 16.31 -2.83 -8.39
CA ARG A 127 14.85 -2.80 -8.65
C ARG A 127 14.55 -2.46 -10.10
N THR A 128 15.28 -1.50 -10.67
CA THR A 128 15.22 -1.19 -12.10
C THR A 128 15.59 -2.39 -12.97
N LEU A 129 16.69 -3.09 -12.65
CA LEU A 129 17.10 -4.30 -13.42
C LEU A 129 16.03 -5.40 -13.35
N LEU A 130 15.40 -5.64 -12.17
CA LEU A 130 14.32 -6.61 -12.02
C LEU A 130 13.12 -6.27 -12.91
N GLN A 131 12.70 -5.02 -12.95
CA GLN A 131 11.58 -4.59 -13.78
C GLN A 131 11.89 -4.74 -15.28
N MET A 132 13.12 -4.43 -15.70
CA MET A 132 13.55 -4.70 -17.09
C MET A 132 13.51 -6.19 -17.41
N LEU A 133 14.01 -7.04 -16.50
CA LEU A 133 14.10 -8.49 -16.69
C LEU A 133 12.76 -9.22 -16.56
N LYS A 134 11.76 -8.61 -15.93
CA LYS A 134 10.38 -9.09 -15.96
C LYS A 134 9.78 -9.07 -17.37
N LYS A 135 10.08 -8.01 -18.11
CA LYS A 135 9.53 -7.80 -19.46
C LYS A 135 10.32 -8.51 -20.57
N GLN A 136 11.59 -8.80 -20.35
CA GLN A 136 12.46 -9.39 -21.38
C GLN A 136 13.63 -10.18 -20.76
N SER A 137 14.05 -11.25 -21.43
CA SER A 137 15.14 -12.11 -20.95
C SER A 137 16.54 -11.51 -21.10
N ASN A 138 16.70 -10.49 -21.95
CA ASN A 138 17.97 -9.80 -22.22
C ASN A 138 17.85 -8.33 -21.86
N LEU A 139 18.91 -7.71 -21.38
CA LEU A 139 18.93 -6.28 -21.06
C LEU A 139 19.23 -5.43 -22.30
N PRO A 140 18.49 -4.34 -22.60
CA PRO A 140 18.82 -3.43 -23.69
C PRO A 140 20.15 -2.72 -23.41
N GLN A 141 21.05 -2.65 -24.38
CA GLN A 141 22.30 -1.93 -24.22
C GLN A 141 22.07 -0.42 -24.17
N GLY A 142 22.82 0.26 -23.28
CA GLY A 142 22.70 1.69 -23.06
C GLY A 142 23.26 2.13 -21.72
N LYS A 143 23.12 3.41 -21.44
CA LYS A 143 23.59 4.04 -20.20
C LYS A 143 22.47 4.83 -19.54
N ALA A 144 22.36 4.69 -18.20
CA ALA A 144 21.45 5.49 -17.40
C ALA A 144 22.19 6.21 -16.26
N VAL A 145 21.69 7.38 -15.92
CA VAL A 145 21.92 8.05 -14.64
C VAL A 145 20.55 8.29 -14.03
N ASP A 146 20.35 7.78 -12.82
CA ASP A 146 19.03 7.80 -12.18
C ASP A 146 19.15 8.28 -10.74
N ILE A 147 18.47 9.37 -10.42
CA ILE A 147 18.60 10.09 -9.16
C ILE A 147 17.23 10.57 -8.73
N PRO A 148 16.78 10.25 -7.48
CA PRO A 148 15.49 10.74 -7.00
C PRO A 148 15.49 12.26 -6.87
N GLN A 149 14.35 12.88 -7.22
CA GLN A 149 14.15 14.32 -7.11
C GLN A 149 13.79 14.75 -5.69
N TYR A 150 13.19 13.84 -4.89
CA TYR A 150 12.75 14.15 -3.53
C TYR A 150 13.20 13.06 -2.54
N GLY A 151 13.51 13.49 -1.31
CA GLY A 151 14.07 12.64 -0.26
C GLY A 151 13.05 11.69 0.35
N ILE A 152 11.87 12.19 0.75
CA ILE A 152 10.77 11.37 1.27
C ILE A 152 9.83 11.00 0.13
N ARG A 153 9.59 9.71 -0.04
CA ARG A 153 8.68 9.10 -1.00
C ARG A 153 7.83 8.12 -0.23
N GLY A 154 6.71 8.62 0.30
CA GLY A 154 6.02 7.98 1.41
C GLY A 154 4.59 7.54 1.13
N PHE A 155 4.17 6.63 1.99
CA PHE A 155 2.80 6.20 2.17
C PHE A 155 2.45 6.19 3.66
N MET A 156 1.28 6.70 4.03
CA MET A 156 0.71 6.60 5.36
C MET A 156 -0.46 5.61 5.35
N LEU A 157 -0.43 4.65 6.26
CA LEU A 157 -1.50 3.66 6.44
C LEU A 157 -2.10 3.81 7.84
N ASP A 158 -3.41 4.04 7.88
CA ASP A 158 -4.19 4.00 9.12
C ASP A 158 -4.34 2.55 9.59
N THR A 159 -3.50 2.16 10.52
CA THR A 159 -3.57 0.89 11.23
C THR A 159 -4.39 0.99 12.52
N GLY A 160 -4.66 2.20 12.99
CA GLY A 160 -5.45 2.47 14.18
C GLY A 160 -6.88 1.97 14.03
N ARG A 161 -7.60 2.43 13.01
CA ARG A 161 -9.00 2.04 12.78
C ARG A 161 -9.18 0.66 12.16
N LYS A 162 -8.14 0.11 11.51
CA LYS A 162 -8.15 -1.25 10.94
C LYS A 162 -6.80 -1.93 11.18
N PHE A 163 -6.82 -3.12 11.79
CA PHE A 163 -5.60 -3.91 12.00
C PHE A 163 -5.09 -4.51 10.68
N PHE A 164 -3.76 -4.49 10.49
CA PHE A 164 -3.05 -5.13 9.39
C PHE A 164 -2.00 -6.08 9.95
N SER A 165 -1.98 -7.32 9.47
CA SER A 165 -1.00 -8.31 9.96
C SER A 165 0.44 -7.93 9.59
N ILE A 166 1.40 -8.37 10.40
CA ILE A 166 2.84 -8.22 10.10
C ILE A 166 3.20 -8.81 8.73
N SER A 167 2.55 -9.90 8.36
CA SER A 167 2.76 -10.57 7.07
C SER A 167 2.37 -9.65 5.90
N TYR A 168 1.20 -9.02 5.97
CA TYR A 168 0.78 -8.03 4.99
C TYR A 168 1.71 -6.81 4.94
N LEU A 169 2.07 -6.25 6.10
CA LEU A 169 2.98 -5.10 6.17
C LEU A 169 4.35 -5.42 5.55
N LYS A 170 4.88 -6.64 5.74
CA LYS A 170 6.11 -7.09 5.07
C LYS A 170 5.94 -7.19 3.54
N ASN A 171 4.79 -7.64 3.05
CA ASN A 171 4.49 -7.66 1.61
C ASN A 171 4.34 -6.23 1.06
N LEU A 172 3.65 -5.34 1.76
CA LEU A 172 3.55 -3.92 1.41
C LEU A 172 4.94 -3.26 1.31
N ILE A 173 5.84 -3.53 2.27
CA ILE A 173 7.23 -3.05 2.24
C ILE A 173 7.97 -3.54 1.00
N ARG A 174 7.80 -4.81 0.61
CA ARG A 174 8.41 -5.34 -0.64
C ARG A 174 7.89 -4.61 -1.87
N VAL A 175 6.58 -4.37 -1.95
CA VAL A 175 5.95 -3.62 -3.04
C VAL A 175 6.46 -2.18 -3.09
N MET A 176 6.48 -1.48 -1.96
CA MET A 176 7.01 -0.13 -1.86
C MET A 176 8.48 -0.07 -2.34
N ALA A 177 9.31 -0.99 -1.88
CA ALA A 177 10.71 -1.08 -2.29
C ALA A 177 10.88 -1.38 -3.78
N TYR A 178 10.04 -2.25 -4.37
CA TYR A 178 10.07 -2.56 -5.80
C TYR A 178 9.84 -1.32 -6.65
N TYR A 179 9.01 -0.37 -6.17
CA TYR A 179 8.72 0.91 -6.79
C TYR A 179 9.55 2.08 -6.23
N LYS A 180 10.62 1.82 -5.50
CA LYS A 180 11.56 2.82 -4.94
C LYS A 180 10.92 3.86 -4.02
N MET A 181 9.77 3.53 -3.39
CA MET A 181 9.27 4.25 -2.23
C MET A 181 10.16 3.93 -1.03
N ASN A 182 10.35 4.89 -0.10
CA ASN A 182 11.31 4.73 1.00
C ASN A 182 10.76 5.03 2.38
N THR A 183 9.48 5.37 2.50
CA THR A 183 8.91 5.79 3.79
C THR A 183 7.51 5.23 3.96
N LEU A 184 7.28 4.48 5.06
CA LEU A 184 5.97 3.99 5.48
C LEU A 184 5.63 4.57 6.85
N GLN A 185 4.59 5.39 6.94
CA GLN A 185 4.04 5.87 8.20
C GLN A 185 2.92 4.95 8.65
N LEU A 186 2.98 4.50 9.90
CA LEU A 186 1.94 3.71 10.55
C LEU A 186 1.23 4.57 11.59
N HIS A 187 0.00 4.92 11.31
CA HIS A 187 -0.90 5.63 12.22
C HIS A 187 -1.45 4.61 13.21
N LEU A 188 -0.93 4.62 14.47
CA LEU A 188 -1.10 3.50 15.40
C LEU A 188 -2.33 3.62 16.29
N ASN A 189 -2.96 4.80 16.39
CA ASN A 189 -4.18 5.01 17.16
C ASN A 189 -5.13 5.94 16.46
N ASP A 190 -6.41 5.66 16.60
CA ASP A 190 -7.50 6.55 16.20
C ASP A 190 -8.84 6.02 16.73
N ASN A 191 -9.94 6.68 16.34
CA ASN A 191 -11.30 6.33 16.72
C ASN A 191 -12.30 6.45 15.57
N ALA A 192 -13.42 5.76 15.73
CA ALA A 192 -14.57 5.88 14.85
C ALA A 192 -15.35 7.19 15.09
N PHE A 193 -16.21 7.55 14.15
CA PHE A 193 -17.15 8.66 14.31
C PHE A 193 -18.28 8.31 15.29
N LYS A 194 -18.37 9.05 16.39
CA LYS A 194 -19.36 8.85 17.45
C LYS A 194 -20.80 8.72 16.94
N ASP A 195 -21.13 9.46 15.91
CA ASP A 195 -22.50 9.51 15.38
C ASP A 195 -22.99 8.16 14.82
N PHE A 196 -22.08 7.30 14.34
CA PHE A 196 -22.41 5.94 13.92
C PHE A 196 -22.65 4.98 15.10
N PHE A 197 -22.38 5.44 16.33
CA PHE A 197 -22.51 4.64 17.56
C PHE A 197 -23.50 5.26 18.54
N GLY A 198 -24.55 5.90 18.01
CA GLY A 198 -25.65 6.49 18.79
C GLY A 198 -25.24 7.74 19.57
N GLY A 199 -24.18 8.43 19.19
CA GLY A 199 -23.69 9.62 19.89
C GLY A 199 -23.01 9.32 21.23
N ASP A 200 -22.59 8.08 21.45
CA ASP A 200 -22.08 7.59 22.75
C ASP A 200 -20.59 7.23 22.63
N TRP A 201 -19.73 8.02 23.27
CA TRP A 201 -18.29 7.78 23.26
C TRP A 201 -17.89 6.42 23.85
N ILE A 202 -18.63 5.89 24.84
CA ILE A 202 -18.32 4.59 25.45
C ILE A 202 -18.54 3.43 24.47
N LYS A 203 -19.48 3.60 23.54
CA LYS A 203 -19.76 2.61 22.48
C LYS A 203 -18.95 2.81 21.22
N THR A 204 -18.37 3.98 21.05
CA THR A 204 -17.56 4.31 19.88
C THR A 204 -16.23 3.57 19.96
N PRO A 205 -15.80 2.80 18.93
CA PRO A 205 -14.48 2.19 18.91
C PRO A 205 -13.36 3.23 18.92
N GLY A 206 -12.33 2.95 19.70
CA GLY A 206 -11.07 3.67 19.71
C GLY A 206 -9.93 2.68 19.95
N ASP A 207 -8.96 2.66 19.07
CA ASP A 207 -7.95 1.63 19.00
C ASP A 207 -6.53 2.17 19.09
N PHE A 208 -5.66 1.37 19.73
CA PHE A 208 -4.21 1.58 19.77
C PHE A 208 -3.50 0.28 19.44
N ARG A 209 -2.60 0.29 18.47
CA ARG A 209 -2.05 -0.92 17.85
C ARG A 209 -0.68 -1.35 18.36
N LEU A 210 -0.20 -0.85 19.49
CA LEU A 210 1.11 -1.22 20.02
C LEU A 210 1.04 -1.64 21.49
N GLU A 211 1.67 -2.78 21.81
CA GLU A 211 1.83 -3.28 23.16
C GLU A 211 2.55 -2.28 24.07
N SER A 212 2.08 -2.11 25.30
CA SER A 212 2.73 -1.30 26.34
C SER A 212 2.88 -2.07 27.63
N ASP A 213 4.10 -2.09 28.18
CA ASP A 213 4.37 -2.62 29.54
C ASP A 213 3.99 -1.59 30.60
N THR A 214 4.12 -0.29 30.28
CA THR A 214 3.75 0.81 31.19
C THR A 214 2.26 0.87 31.43
N TYR A 215 1.48 0.52 30.38
CA TYR A 215 0.02 0.53 30.40
C TYR A 215 -0.55 -0.81 29.91
N PRO A 216 -0.45 -1.89 30.71
CA PRO A 216 -0.94 -3.21 30.33
C PRO A 216 -2.44 -3.19 30.00
N GLY A 217 -2.81 -3.75 28.84
CA GLY A 217 -4.19 -3.78 28.36
C GLY A 217 -4.64 -2.51 27.61
N LEU A 218 -3.74 -1.56 27.34
CA LEU A 218 -4.00 -0.40 26.48
C LEU A 218 -4.17 -0.81 25.02
N ALA A 219 -3.36 -1.76 24.54
CA ALA A 219 -3.41 -2.22 23.14
C ALA A 219 -4.73 -2.92 22.82
N SER A 220 -5.22 -2.71 21.59
CA SER A 220 -6.50 -3.22 21.10
C SER A 220 -6.56 -4.74 21.07
N LYS A 221 -7.73 -5.31 21.36
CA LYS A 221 -7.95 -6.76 21.48
C LYS A 221 -8.22 -7.45 20.16
N ASP A 222 -8.73 -6.72 19.17
CA ASP A 222 -9.01 -7.21 17.82
C ASP A 222 -7.75 -7.37 16.95
N GLY A 223 -6.61 -6.83 17.42
CA GLY A 223 -5.30 -6.95 16.83
C GLY A 223 -4.37 -5.81 17.24
N HIS A 224 -3.14 -6.14 17.56
CA HIS A 224 -2.08 -5.18 17.85
C HIS A 224 -0.71 -5.81 17.59
N TYR A 225 0.31 -5.00 17.56
CA TYR A 225 1.71 -5.42 17.40
C TYR A 225 2.36 -5.52 18.79
N THR A 226 3.06 -6.61 19.04
CA THR A 226 4.02 -6.65 20.14
C THR A 226 5.19 -5.72 19.85
N LYS A 227 5.88 -5.27 20.89
CA LYS A 227 7.10 -4.46 20.73
C LYS A 227 8.16 -5.19 19.90
N ALA A 228 8.28 -6.50 20.06
CA ALA A 228 9.21 -7.34 19.30
C ALA A 228 8.84 -7.40 17.80
N GLU A 229 7.57 -7.56 17.48
CA GLU A 229 7.09 -7.57 16.10
C GLU A 229 7.33 -6.22 15.39
N LEU A 230 7.08 -5.09 16.08
CA LEU A 230 7.33 -3.77 15.49
C LEU A 230 8.83 -3.52 15.30
N ILE A 231 9.70 -3.99 16.20
CA ILE A 231 11.15 -3.93 16.03
C ILE A 231 11.59 -4.76 14.82
N ASP A 232 11.11 -6.02 14.70
CA ASP A 232 11.42 -6.89 13.55
C ASP A 232 10.92 -6.29 12.23
N LEU A 233 9.70 -5.73 12.21
CA LEU A 233 9.15 -5.06 11.04
C LEU A 233 10.01 -3.88 10.58
N GLN A 234 10.48 -3.04 11.51
CA GLN A 234 11.38 -1.92 11.19
C GLN A 234 12.73 -2.40 10.66
N GLN A 235 13.31 -3.46 11.25
CA GLN A 235 14.55 -4.06 10.74
C GLN A 235 14.36 -4.65 9.33
N PHE A 236 13.23 -5.31 9.11
CA PHE A 236 12.85 -5.81 7.80
C PHE A 236 12.74 -4.66 6.79
N ALA A 237 12.03 -3.59 7.12
CA ALA A 237 11.88 -2.40 6.27
C ALA A 237 13.23 -1.74 5.95
N GLU A 238 14.09 -1.53 6.95
CA GLU A 238 15.46 -1.02 6.77
C GLU A 238 16.25 -1.85 5.76
N SER A 239 16.08 -3.19 5.78
CA SER A 239 16.75 -4.09 4.85
C SER A 239 16.30 -3.92 3.39
N TYR A 240 15.15 -3.29 3.17
CA TYR A 240 14.59 -2.92 1.87
C TYR A 240 14.70 -1.42 1.57
N GLY A 241 15.51 -0.68 2.33
CA GLY A 241 15.68 0.76 2.14
C GLY A 241 14.46 1.61 2.55
N ILE A 242 13.55 1.04 3.33
CA ILE A 242 12.33 1.70 3.80
C ILE A 242 12.46 2.07 5.27
N GLN A 243 12.08 3.30 5.59
CA GLN A 243 11.96 3.78 6.95
C GLN A 243 10.50 3.76 7.40
N ILE A 244 10.23 3.11 8.55
CA ILE A 244 8.93 3.19 9.19
C ILE A 244 8.91 4.44 10.09
N ILE A 245 7.84 5.23 9.98
CA ILE A 245 7.50 6.32 10.87
C ILE A 245 6.36 5.82 11.78
N PRO A 246 6.62 5.44 13.02
CA PRO A 246 5.55 5.20 13.97
C PRO A 246 4.90 6.54 14.34
N GLU A 247 3.57 6.54 14.38
CA GLU A 247 2.77 7.69 14.79
C GLU A 247 1.94 7.33 16.01
N ILE A 248 1.99 8.20 17.02
CA ILE A 248 1.03 8.21 18.13
C ILE A 248 0.35 9.58 18.06
N ASP A 249 -0.88 9.57 17.62
CA ASP A 249 -1.65 10.79 17.45
C ASP A 249 -2.27 11.27 18.75
N SER A 250 -2.11 12.56 18.99
CA SER A 250 -2.63 13.31 20.14
C SER A 250 -2.44 14.82 19.92
N PRO A 251 -3.22 15.72 20.51
CA PRO A 251 -4.16 15.52 21.62
C PRO A 251 -5.62 15.29 21.21
N ALA A 252 -5.96 15.26 19.92
CA ALA A 252 -7.19 14.68 19.38
C ALA A 252 -6.96 13.22 18.99
N HIS A 253 -7.98 12.50 18.52
CA HIS A 253 -7.91 11.09 18.11
C HIS A 253 -7.44 10.12 19.22
N VAL A 254 -7.74 10.45 20.48
CA VAL A 254 -7.18 9.80 21.67
C VAL A 254 -8.16 8.85 22.37
N LEU A 255 -9.25 8.44 21.74
CA LEU A 255 -10.31 7.66 22.38
C LEU A 255 -9.81 6.34 22.98
N ALA A 256 -8.84 5.68 22.37
CA ALA A 256 -8.21 4.50 22.93
C ALA A 256 -7.58 4.78 24.31
N PHE A 257 -6.92 5.91 24.46
CA PHE A 257 -6.26 6.32 25.70
C PHE A 257 -7.27 6.76 26.76
N THR A 258 -8.34 7.44 26.35
CA THR A 258 -9.41 7.88 27.25
C THR A 258 -10.37 6.75 27.64
N HIS A 259 -10.55 5.72 26.80
CA HIS A 259 -11.19 4.48 27.21
C HIS A 259 -10.38 3.75 28.29
N TYR A 260 -9.07 3.71 28.14
CA TYR A 260 -8.17 3.11 29.14
C TYR A 260 -8.17 3.91 30.45
N ARG A 261 -8.12 5.25 30.38
CA ARG A 261 -8.11 6.17 31.52
C ARG A 261 -9.06 7.34 31.28
N PRO A 262 -10.36 7.22 31.63
CA PRO A 262 -11.38 8.23 31.28
C PRO A 262 -11.09 9.65 31.80
N GLY A 263 -10.33 9.77 32.90
CA GLY A 263 -9.93 11.07 33.47
C GLY A 263 -9.01 11.93 32.59
N LEU A 264 -8.44 11.37 31.49
CA LEU A 264 -7.62 12.11 30.54
C LEU A 264 -8.46 12.87 29.52
N GLY A 265 -9.72 12.46 29.29
CA GLY A 265 -10.60 13.00 28.25
C GLY A 265 -11.19 14.36 28.62
N SER A 266 -11.36 15.21 27.61
CA SER A 266 -12.02 16.50 27.75
C SER A 266 -13.51 16.31 28.07
N LYS A 267 -13.96 16.98 29.09
CA LYS A 267 -15.40 17.02 29.44
C LYS A 267 -16.18 17.96 28.50
N GLU A 268 -15.50 18.91 27.90
CA GLU A 268 -16.10 19.93 27.05
C GLU A 268 -16.20 19.47 25.59
N PHE A 269 -15.14 18.85 25.05
CA PHE A 269 -15.06 18.52 23.62
C PHE A 269 -15.38 17.06 23.31
N GLY A 270 -15.29 16.17 24.29
CA GLY A 270 -15.51 14.74 24.14
C GLY A 270 -14.27 13.90 24.49
N MET A 271 -14.52 12.60 24.63
CA MET A 271 -13.48 11.66 25.04
C MET A 271 -12.41 11.41 23.96
N ASP A 272 -12.65 11.79 22.74
CA ASP A 272 -11.68 11.73 21.63
C ASP A 272 -10.64 12.87 21.68
N HIS A 273 -10.77 13.79 22.64
CA HIS A 273 -9.82 14.87 22.92
C HIS A 273 -9.25 14.75 24.33
N PHE A 274 -7.95 14.99 24.51
CA PHE A 274 -7.36 15.14 25.83
C PHE A 274 -7.77 16.48 26.48
N ASP A 275 -7.89 16.47 27.79
CA ASP A 275 -7.98 17.68 28.60
C ASP A 275 -6.59 18.23 28.85
N LEU A 276 -6.17 19.25 28.09
CA LEU A 276 -4.84 19.85 28.17
C LEU A 276 -4.58 20.66 29.44
N GLU A 277 -5.60 20.86 30.31
CA GLU A 277 -5.41 21.40 31.66
C GLU A 277 -4.97 20.33 32.66
N ASN A 278 -5.23 19.05 32.33
CA ASN A 278 -4.92 17.95 33.19
C ASN A 278 -3.44 17.55 33.07
N PRO A 279 -2.59 17.73 34.10
CA PRO A 279 -1.18 17.34 34.04
C PRO A 279 -0.96 15.83 33.90
N GLU A 280 -1.96 15.00 34.21
CA GLU A 280 -1.88 13.56 33.99
C GLU A 280 -1.80 13.20 32.50
N VAL A 281 -2.32 14.03 31.60
CA VAL A 281 -2.19 13.85 30.15
C VAL A 281 -0.71 13.84 29.75
N TYR A 282 0.04 14.83 30.22
CA TYR A 282 1.49 14.90 29.97
C TYR A 282 2.22 13.72 30.61
N THR A 283 1.89 13.38 31.85
CA THR A 283 2.50 12.23 32.54
C THR A 283 2.23 10.92 31.78
N PHE A 284 1.02 10.74 31.28
CA PHE A 284 0.63 9.54 30.53
C PHE A 284 1.41 9.45 29.22
N MET A 285 1.40 10.50 28.41
CA MET A 285 2.03 10.50 27.10
C MET A 285 3.57 10.50 27.19
N ASP A 286 4.17 11.23 28.16
CA ASP A 286 5.61 11.22 28.39
C ASP A 286 6.12 9.81 28.75
N ASN A 287 5.38 9.08 29.59
CA ASN A 287 5.72 7.72 29.94
C ASN A 287 5.59 6.76 28.75
N LEU A 288 4.54 6.93 27.93
CA LEU A 288 4.33 6.13 26.73
C LEU A 288 5.47 6.35 25.71
N PHE A 289 5.80 7.60 25.40
CA PHE A 289 6.94 7.92 24.51
C PHE A 289 8.27 7.47 25.11
N LYS A 290 8.47 7.62 26.41
CA LYS A 290 9.67 7.15 27.09
C LYS A 290 9.84 5.64 26.95
N GLU A 291 8.77 4.86 27.09
CA GLU A 291 8.81 3.41 26.89
C GLU A 291 9.34 3.02 25.50
N TYR A 292 8.83 3.69 24.45
CA TYR A 292 9.17 3.32 23.07
C TYR A 292 10.48 3.94 22.56
N LEU A 293 10.95 5.03 23.18
CA LEU A 293 12.12 5.78 22.70
C LEU A 293 13.38 5.54 23.50
N SER A 294 13.27 4.99 24.74
CA SER A 294 14.40 4.83 25.62
C SER A 294 15.05 3.43 25.54
N GLY A 295 16.21 3.30 26.18
CA GLY A 295 16.93 2.04 26.28
C GLY A 295 17.93 1.78 25.13
N LYS A 296 18.63 0.65 25.23
CA LYS A 296 19.67 0.26 24.25
C LYS A 296 19.08 -0.16 22.90
N ASN A 297 17.89 -0.76 22.92
CA ASN A 297 17.12 -1.17 21.75
C ASN A 297 15.72 -0.54 21.82
N PRO A 298 15.55 0.73 21.47
CA PRO A 298 14.26 1.38 21.53
C PRO A 298 13.29 0.72 20.54
N VAL A 299 12.00 0.72 20.89
CA VAL A 299 10.95 0.17 20.02
C VAL A 299 10.83 1.01 18.75
N PHE A 300 10.88 2.33 18.87
CA PHE A 300 10.93 3.24 17.71
C PHE A 300 12.40 3.42 17.25
N ARG A 301 12.80 2.61 16.30
CA ARG A 301 14.18 2.50 15.83
C ARG A 301 14.59 3.60 14.85
N GLY A 302 13.71 3.93 13.92
CA GLY A 302 13.96 4.84 12.81
C GLY A 302 14.32 6.27 13.24
N LYS A 303 14.64 7.11 12.27
CA LYS A 303 14.99 8.52 12.46
C LYS A 303 13.78 9.36 12.87
N TYR A 304 12.59 9.01 12.35
CA TYR A 304 11.39 9.82 12.44
C TYR A 304 10.37 9.22 13.42
N VAL A 305 9.64 10.10 14.10
CA VAL A 305 8.46 9.76 14.90
C VAL A 305 7.41 10.83 14.64
N ASN A 306 6.19 10.43 14.31
CA ASN A 306 5.07 11.35 14.16
C ASN A 306 4.31 11.44 15.50
N ILE A 307 4.03 12.67 15.95
CA ILE A 307 3.36 12.99 17.22
C ILE A 307 1.89 13.37 17.03
N GLY A 308 1.37 13.28 15.78
CA GLY A 308 0.03 13.71 15.43
C GLY A 308 -0.11 15.22 15.42
N THR A 309 -0.95 15.74 16.29
CA THR A 309 -1.23 17.18 16.51
C THR A 309 -2.05 17.82 15.38
N ASP A 310 -3.11 17.17 14.99
CA ASP A 310 -4.16 17.73 14.14
C ASP A 310 -5.48 17.89 14.90
N GLU A 311 -6.46 18.42 14.26
CA GLU A 311 -7.89 18.52 14.58
C GLU A 311 -8.29 18.80 16.03
N TYR A 312 -7.39 19.32 16.88
CA TYR A 312 -7.76 19.73 18.23
C TYR A 312 -8.64 21.00 18.22
N ASN A 313 -9.51 21.15 19.21
CA ASN A 313 -10.39 22.29 19.30
C ASN A 313 -9.62 23.62 19.42
N ASN A 314 -10.01 24.62 18.61
CA ASN A 314 -9.35 25.93 18.51
C ASN A 314 -10.27 27.10 18.82
N ALA A 315 -11.45 26.88 19.44
CA ALA A 315 -12.51 27.89 19.59
C ALA A 315 -12.07 29.13 20.37
N THR A 316 -11.19 28.97 21.35
CA THR A 316 -10.68 30.08 22.17
C THR A 316 -9.18 30.29 22.01
N GLU A 317 -8.68 31.51 22.31
CA GLU A 317 -7.23 31.79 22.33
C GLU A 317 -6.53 30.87 23.34
N GLU A 318 -7.12 30.67 24.50
CA GLU A 318 -6.57 29.84 25.56
C GLU A 318 -6.34 28.39 25.09
N LEU A 319 -7.32 27.79 24.41
CA LEU A 319 -7.19 26.45 23.82
C LEU A 319 -6.08 26.39 22.79
N ARG A 320 -6.00 27.37 21.90
CA ARG A 320 -4.92 27.43 20.91
C ARG A 320 -3.54 27.53 21.54
N GLU A 321 -3.40 28.36 22.60
CA GLU A 321 -2.12 28.47 23.32
C GLU A 321 -1.74 27.17 24.04
N LYS A 322 -2.71 26.47 24.66
CA LYS A 322 -2.50 25.14 25.26
C LYS A 322 -2.10 24.09 24.23
N PHE A 323 -2.79 24.06 23.10
CA PHE A 323 -2.43 23.15 21.99
C PHE A 323 -1.01 23.43 21.48
N ARG A 324 -0.63 24.69 21.30
CA ARG A 324 0.73 25.08 20.87
C ARG A 324 1.78 24.68 21.92
N ALA A 325 1.48 24.86 23.20
CA ALA A 325 2.35 24.42 24.29
C ALA A 325 2.54 22.91 24.31
N TYR A 326 1.45 22.15 24.12
CA TYR A 326 1.46 20.69 24.00
C TYR A 326 2.33 20.26 22.79
N THR A 327 2.08 20.81 21.62
CA THR A 327 2.86 20.56 20.41
C THR A 327 4.34 20.83 20.62
N SER A 328 4.67 22.00 21.21
CA SER A 328 6.06 22.37 21.49
C SER A 328 6.74 21.40 22.47
N HIS A 329 6.02 20.94 23.52
CA HIS A 329 6.53 19.97 24.47
C HIS A 329 6.94 18.67 23.79
N TYR A 330 6.08 18.09 22.95
CA TYR A 330 6.36 16.81 22.29
C TYR A 330 7.38 16.93 21.17
N LEU A 331 7.46 18.06 20.47
CA LEU A 331 8.56 18.31 19.54
C LEU A 331 9.92 18.25 20.26
N GLU A 332 10.04 18.92 21.40
CA GLU A 332 11.29 18.92 22.16
C GLU A 332 11.57 17.58 22.84
N LEU A 333 10.53 16.87 23.32
CA LEU A 333 10.67 15.53 23.88
C LEU A 333 11.26 14.55 22.83
N ILE A 334 10.71 14.52 21.62
CA ILE A 334 11.18 13.62 20.55
C ILE A 334 12.62 13.98 20.14
N LYS A 335 12.95 15.26 20.02
CA LYS A 335 14.33 15.74 19.76
C LYS A 335 15.30 15.32 20.85
N LYS A 336 14.90 15.35 22.12
CA LYS A 336 15.70 14.90 23.28
C LYS A 336 16.10 13.43 23.16
N TYR A 337 15.28 12.58 22.55
CA TYR A 337 15.62 11.19 22.24
C TYR A 337 16.43 11.02 20.94
N GLY A 338 16.91 12.12 20.34
CA GLY A 338 17.73 12.09 19.12
C GLY A 338 16.95 11.77 17.84
N LYS A 339 15.61 11.86 17.86
CA LYS A 339 14.75 11.64 16.71
C LYS A 339 14.34 12.96 16.06
N THR A 340 13.89 12.88 14.82
CA THR A 340 13.29 14.01 14.10
C THR A 340 11.77 13.88 14.24
N PRO A 341 11.09 14.79 14.96
CA PRO A 341 9.65 14.76 15.04
C PRO A 341 9.03 15.14 13.71
N ILE A 342 7.95 14.45 13.37
CA ILE A 342 6.99 14.83 12.35
C ILE A 342 5.68 15.15 13.06
N LEU A 343 4.90 16.06 12.50
CA LEU A 343 3.59 16.43 13.02
C LEU A 343 2.67 16.81 11.87
N TRP A 344 1.36 16.72 12.08
CA TRP A 344 0.38 17.21 11.12
C TRP A 344 0.31 18.73 11.14
N GLY A 345 0.12 19.32 9.98
CA GLY A 345 -0.03 20.77 9.84
C GLY A 345 -1.34 21.26 10.44
N ALA A 346 -1.27 21.96 11.58
CA ALA A 346 -2.43 22.54 12.26
C ALA A 346 -2.19 23.98 12.76
N LEU A 347 -1.02 24.56 12.50
CA LEU A 347 -0.59 25.79 13.14
C LEU A 347 -1.26 27.08 12.61
N SER A 348 -1.90 27.04 11.42
CA SER A 348 -2.76 28.15 10.98
C SER A 348 -4.16 28.04 11.61
N HIS A 349 -4.64 26.82 11.86
CA HIS A 349 -5.87 26.56 12.61
C HIS A 349 -5.72 26.92 14.10
N ALA A 350 -4.60 26.52 14.70
CA ALA A 350 -4.22 26.87 16.06
C ALA A 350 -3.21 28.04 16.07
N TYR A 351 -3.60 29.16 15.44
CA TYR A 351 -2.77 30.38 15.49
C TYR A 351 -2.63 30.92 16.93
N GLY A 352 -1.46 31.47 17.27
CA GLY A 352 -1.21 31.94 18.64
C GLY A 352 0.20 32.47 18.84
N ARG A 353 0.52 32.83 20.10
CA ARG A 353 1.79 33.45 20.51
C ARG A 353 2.80 32.45 21.06
N THR A 354 2.34 31.35 21.64
CA THR A 354 3.24 30.30 22.13
C THR A 354 4.09 29.76 20.97
N PRO A 355 5.43 29.87 21.06
CA PRO A 355 6.29 29.49 19.95
C PRO A 355 6.31 27.97 19.76
N VAL A 356 6.26 27.54 18.50
CA VAL A 356 6.47 26.13 18.08
C VAL A 356 7.68 26.13 17.15
N ASN A 357 8.79 25.56 17.62
CA ASN A 357 10.07 25.66 16.93
C ASN A 357 10.19 24.67 15.75
N PRO A 358 10.28 25.15 14.48
CA PRO A 358 10.36 24.31 13.30
C PRO A 358 11.72 23.61 13.15
N LYS A 359 12.76 24.08 13.83
CA LYS A 359 14.12 23.58 13.63
C LYS A 359 14.24 22.10 14.00
N GLY A 360 14.68 21.28 13.05
CA GLY A 360 14.85 19.84 13.23
C GLY A 360 13.54 19.05 13.29
N ALA A 361 12.43 19.65 12.85
CA ALA A 361 11.13 19.01 12.70
C ALA A 361 10.63 19.05 11.25
N ILE A 362 9.63 18.25 10.92
CA ILE A 362 9.01 18.21 9.59
C ILE A 362 7.50 18.30 9.76
N LEU A 363 6.84 19.09 8.92
CA LEU A 363 5.40 19.29 8.94
C LEU A 363 4.74 18.52 7.80
N GLY A 364 3.79 17.63 8.11
CA GLY A 364 2.92 16.99 7.14
C GLY A 364 1.82 17.94 6.70
N MET A 365 1.92 18.48 5.50
CA MET A 365 0.98 19.46 4.96
C MET A 365 -0.17 18.76 4.27
N TRP A 366 -1.25 18.52 5.02
CA TRP A 366 -2.41 17.78 4.56
C TRP A 366 -3.59 18.67 4.15
N SER A 367 -3.88 19.72 4.93
CA SER A 367 -5.00 20.61 4.64
C SER A 367 -4.61 22.08 4.72
N PRO A 368 -4.90 22.89 3.67
CA PRO A 368 -4.67 24.32 3.68
C PRO A 368 -5.50 25.09 4.73
N PHE A 369 -6.61 24.51 5.20
CA PHE A 369 -7.41 25.07 6.29
C PHE A 369 -6.68 24.96 7.63
N MET A 370 -5.92 23.90 7.79
CA MET A 370 -5.20 23.60 9.01
C MET A 370 -3.83 24.27 9.05
N ALA A 371 -3.11 24.29 7.93
CA ALA A 371 -1.82 24.96 7.81
C ALA A 371 -1.61 25.55 6.40
N LYS A 372 -1.48 26.86 6.31
CA LYS A 372 -1.21 27.57 5.05
C LYS A 372 0.25 27.42 4.66
N THR A 373 0.50 26.93 3.46
CA THR A 373 1.86 26.65 2.99
C THR A 373 2.78 27.86 3.03
N LYS A 374 2.30 29.05 2.65
CA LYS A 374 3.11 30.30 2.68
C LYS A 374 3.56 30.68 4.07
N ASP A 375 2.67 30.54 5.07
CA ASP A 375 2.97 30.86 6.45
C ASP A 375 3.99 29.86 7.02
N MET A 376 3.76 28.56 6.83
CA MET A 376 4.67 27.51 7.30
C MET A 376 6.05 27.61 6.66
N LYS A 377 6.10 27.97 5.38
CA LYS A 377 7.36 28.22 4.69
C LYS A 377 8.09 29.44 5.27
N ALA A 378 7.39 30.52 5.53
CA ALA A 378 7.96 31.75 6.13
C ALA A 378 8.48 31.49 7.55
N ASP A 379 7.80 30.63 8.32
CA ASP A 379 8.21 30.22 9.66
C ASP A 379 9.44 29.27 9.65
N GLY A 380 9.85 28.77 8.47
CA GLY A 380 11.05 27.95 8.31
C GLY A 380 10.82 26.44 8.44
N TRP A 381 9.59 25.95 8.30
CA TRP A 381 9.29 24.51 8.32
C TRP A 381 9.85 23.78 7.11
N ASN A 382 10.41 22.59 7.34
CA ASN A 382 10.51 21.56 6.31
C ASN A 382 9.15 20.87 6.19
N MET A 383 8.70 20.56 4.97
CA MET A 383 7.34 20.15 4.69
C MET A 383 7.29 18.90 3.83
N ILE A 384 6.36 18.00 4.15
CA ILE A 384 5.95 16.89 3.29
C ILE A 384 4.63 17.28 2.63
N SER A 385 4.57 17.25 1.31
CA SER A 385 3.34 17.49 0.57
C SER A 385 2.46 16.23 0.60
N MET A 386 1.23 16.38 1.12
CA MET A 386 0.20 15.34 1.14
C MET A 386 -1.21 15.93 1.17
N PRO A 387 -1.56 16.84 0.23
CA PRO A 387 -2.84 17.54 0.24
C PRO A 387 -4.03 16.58 0.15
N ASP A 388 -4.93 16.66 1.11
CA ASP A 388 -6.05 15.76 1.36
C ASP A 388 -6.94 15.52 0.12
N TRP A 389 -7.37 16.59 -0.53
CA TRP A 389 -8.20 16.51 -1.74
C TRP A 389 -7.53 15.85 -2.95
N THR A 390 -6.21 15.67 -2.92
CA THR A 390 -5.44 15.14 -4.04
C THR A 390 -4.92 13.74 -3.79
N VAL A 391 -4.45 13.45 -2.57
CA VAL A 391 -3.70 12.22 -2.27
C VAL A 391 -4.22 11.43 -1.06
N TYR A 392 -5.43 11.75 -0.54
CA TYR A 392 -6.09 10.95 0.48
C TYR A 392 -7.10 9.98 -0.12
N THR A 393 -7.01 8.72 0.30
CA THR A 393 -8.00 7.67 0.05
C THR A 393 -8.73 7.37 1.35
N VAL A 394 -10.07 7.41 1.34
CA VAL A 394 -10.90 6.97 2.44
C VAL A 394 -11.93 5.98 1.89
N PRO A 395 -11.72 4.67 2.08
CA PRO A 395 -12.55 3.65 1.47
C PRO A 395 -14.03 3.82 1.78
N LEU A 396 -14.85 3.87 0.74
CA LEU A 396 -16.31 4.01 0.75
C LEU A 396 -16.86 5.32 1.36
N ALA A 397 -16.00 6.28 1.69
CA ALA A 397 -16.44 7.60 2.14
C ALA A 397 -16.98 8.43 0.97
N ASP A 398 -18.02 9.24 1.26
CA ASP A 398 -18.62 10.13 0.27
C ASP A 398 -17.98 11.55 0.30
N TYR A 399 -17.06 11.83 1.25
CA TYR A 399 -16.40 13.13 1.44
C TYR A 399 -14.95 13.16 0.95
N TYR A 400 -14.30 12.01 0.75
CA TYR A 400 -13.00 11.88 0.11
C TYR A 400 -13.04 10.81 -0.99
N HIS A 401 -11.95 10.65 -1.72
CA HIS A 401 -11.84 9.63 -2.76
C HIS A 401 -11.83 8.22 -2.17
N ASP A 402 -12.74 7.37 -2.64
CA ASP A 402 -12.68 5.92 -2.41
C ASP A 402 -11.50 5.30 -3.18
N ILE A 403 -11.32 5.75 -4.42
CA ILE A 403 -10.17 5.41 -5.29
C ILE A 403 -9.61 6.72 -5.83
N LEU A 404 -8.31 6.94 -5.64
CA LEU A 404 -7.67 8.18 -6.10
C LEU A 404 -7.67 8.30 -7.62
N PRO A 405 -7.90 9.51 -8.16
CA PRO A 405 -7.83 9.78 -9.59
C PRO A 405 -6.36 9.76 -10.06
N ASN A 406 -5.87 8.54 -10.35
CA ASN A 406 -4.47 8.26 -10.63
C ASN A 406 -3.91 9.07 -11.80
N ASP A 407 -4.76 9.37 -12.81
CA ASP A 407 -4.40 10.21 -13.95
C ASP A 407 -4.13 11.66 -13.56
N ASN A 408 -4.94 12.22 -12.66
CA ASN A 408 -4.75 13.57 -12.16
C ASN A 408 -3.45 13.71 -11.37
N ILE A 409 -3.17 12.75 -10.47
CA ILE A 409 -1.92 12.69 -9.71
C ILE A 409 -0.73 12.61 -10.66
N TYR A 410 -0.77 11.67 -11.61
CA TYR A 410 0.32 11.45 -12.56
C TYR A 410 0.60 12.66 -13.46
N LYS A 411 -0.45 13.33 -13.96
CA LYS A 411 -0.32 14.46 -14.89
C LYS A 411 0.04 15.77 -14.19
N ASN A 412 -0.57 16.03 -13.04
CA ASN A 412 -0.64 17.39 -12.48
C ASN A 412 0.11 17.59 -11.16
N TRP A 413 0.19 16.57 -10.29
CA TRP A 413 0.77 16.71 -8.97
C TRP A 413 2.28 16.41 -8.96
N THR A 414 3.02 17.10 -8.10
CA THR A 414 4.38 16.76 -7.66
C THR A 414 4.50 17.12 -6.18
N PRO A 415 5.55 16.67 -5.47
CA PRO A 415 5.78 17.09 -4.07
C PRO A 415 5.96 18.61 -3.86
N ALA A 416 6.05 19.40 -4.94
CA ALA A 416 6.04 20.87 -4.86
C ALA A 416 4.63 21.46 -4.75
N ASP A 417 3.58 20.66 -4.96
CA ASP A 417 2.18 21.07 -4.88
C ASP A 417 1.59 20.72 -3.51
N PHE A 418 1.18 21.74 -2.76
CA PHE A 418 0.60 21.65 -1.41
C PHE A 418 -0.91 21.90 -1.38
N GLY A 419 -1.55 21.98 -2.54
CA GLY A 419 -2.99 22.23 -2.67
C GLY A 419 -3.34 23.74 -2.72
N ASP A 420 -2.88 24.53 -1.77
CA ASP A 420 -3.07 25.99 -1.77
C ASP A 420 -1.94 26.77 -2.48
N THR A 421 -0.79 26.16 -2.58
CA THR A 421 0.43 26.80 -3.11
C THR A 421 1.31 25.76 -3.79
N LYS A 422 1.76 26.06 -5.00
CA LYS A 422 2.81 25.31 -5.67
C LYS A 422 4.14 26.04 -5.47
N LEU A 423 5.07 25.41 -4.79
CA LEU A 423 6.43 25.91 -4.61
C LEU A 423 7.27 25.61 -5.86
N LYS A 424 8.50 26.16 -5.88
CA LYS A 424 9.48 25.78 -6.90
C LYS A 424 9.85 24.31 -6.70
N GLU A 425 9.97 23.55 -7.79
CA GLU A 425 10.47 22.18 -7.74
C GLU A 425 11.84 22.13 -7.02
N GLN A 426 12.01 21.14 -6.16
CA GLN A 426 13.22 20.97 -5.36
C GLN A 426 13.52 22.16 -4.42
N ASP A 427 12.52 22.95 -4.02
CA ASP A 427 12.69 23.93 -2.95
C ASP A 427 13.26 23.22 -1.71
N PRO A 428 14.30 23.76 -1.05
CA PRO A 428 14.99 23.07 0.04
C PRO A 428 14.13 22.78 1.27
N GLN A 429 12.98 23.43 1.41
CA GLN A 429 12.02 23.14 2.47
C GLN A 429 11.01 22.00 2.10
N ILE A 430 11.06 21.49 0.88
CA ILE A 430 10.28 20.31 0.50
C ILE A 430 11.05 19.05 0.89
N ALA A 431 10.61 18.36 1.94
CA ALA A 431 11.18 17.09 2.37
C ALA A 431 10.81 15.95 1.40
N GLY A 432 9.63 16.03 0.79
CA GLY A 432 9.12 15.04 -0.17
C GLY A 432 7.61 15.03 -0.29
N GLY A 433 7.06 13.91 -0.74
CA GLY A 433 5.63 13.71 -0.88
C GLY A 433 5.16 12.38 -0.32
N MET A 434 3.93 12.35 0.19
CA MET A 434 3.27 11.15 0.69
C MET A 434 1.80 11.13 0.24
N PHE A 435 1.23 9.94 0.13
CA PHE A 435 -0.21 9.75 0.06
C PHE A 435 -0.69 8.99 1.29
N ALA A 436 -2.00 9.06 1.58
CA ALA A 436 -2.56 8.46 2.76
C ALA A 436 -3.78 7.59 2.44
N LEU A 437 -3.95 6.51 3.22
CA LEU A 437 -5.19 5.75 3.29
C LEU A 437 -5.68 5.73 4.73
N TRP A 438 -6.87 6.30 4.92
CA TRP A 438 -7.57 6.37 6.19
C TRP A 438 -8.73 5.38 6.24
N ASN A 439 -8.95 4.75 7.37
CA ASN A 439 -10.02 3.79 7.60
C ASN A 439 -11.15 4.40 8.45
N ASP A 440 -11.54 5.64 8.17
CA ASP A 440 -12.49 6.44 8.95
C ASP A 440 -13.83 5.75 9.20
N LEU A 441 -14.32 4.99 8.22
CA LEU A 441 -15.59 4.31 8.29
C LEU A 441 -15.44 2.93 8.92
N TYR A 442 -15.30 2.90 10.22
CA TYR A 442 -15.14 1.68 11.01
C TYR A 442 -16.31 0.71 10.79
N GLY A 443 -16.02 -0.55 10.48
CA GLY A 443 -17.05 -1.56 10.25
C GLY A 443 -17.69 -1.56 8.85
N ASN A 444 -17.12 -0.87 7.88
CA ASN A 444 -17.62 -0.76 6.50
C ASN A 444 -17.41 -2.01 5.63
N GLY A 445 -16.91 -3.09 6.18
CA GLY A 445 -16.66 -4.35 5.45
C GLY A 445 -15.44 -4.37 4.53
N ILE A 446 -14.63 -3.32 4.52
CA ILE A 446 -13.37 -3.30 3.76
C ILE A 446 -12.36 -4.28 4.36
N THR A 447 -11.86 -5.19 3.53
CA THR A 447 -10.80 -6.14 3.86
C THR A 447 -9.42 -5.56 3.57
N VAL A 448 -8.37 -6.26 4.00
CA VAL A 448 -6.97 -5.91 3.65
C VAL A 448 -6.75 -5.95 2.14
N HIS A 449 -7.36 -6.89 1.43
CA HIS A 449 -7.30 -6.97 -0.03
C HIS A 449 -7.94 -5.76 -0.72
N ASP A 450 -9.09 -5.31 -0.21
CA ASP A 450 -9.75 -4.08 -0.72
C ASP A 450 -8.89 -2.83 -0.52
N VAL A 451 -8.20 -2.75 0.61
CA VAL A 451 -7.22 -1.68 0.89
C VAL A 451 -6.05 -1.77 -0.09
N HIS A 452 -5.48 -2.96 -0.26
CA HIS A 452 -4.33 -3.17 -1.16
C HIS A 452 -4.64 -2.76 -2.61
N LEU A 453 -5.81 -3.12 -3.13
CA LEU A 453 -6.24 -2.75 -4.47
C LEU A 453 -6.41 -1.24 -4.68
N ARG A 454 -6.72 -0.49 -3.61
CA ARG A 454 -6.78 0.98 -3.65
C ARG A 454 -5.39 1.61 -3.62
N ILE A 455 -4.46 0.99 -2.91
CA ILE A 455 -3.08 1.48 -2.76
C ILE A 455 -2.27 1.31 -4.05
N MET A 456 -2.34 0.15 -4.69
CA MET A 456 -1.43 -0.23 -5.77
C MET A 456 -1.34 0.78 -6.92
N PRO A 457 -2.43 1.26 -7.52
CA PRO A 457 -2.35 2.22 -8.62
C PRO A 457 -1.68 3.53 -8.23
N VAL A 458 -2.06 4.08 -7.07
CA VAL A 458 -1.55 5.36 -6.60
C VAL A 458 -0.11 5.26 -6.12
N LEU A 459 0.29 4.15 -5.51
CA LEU A 459 1.68 3.91 -5.10
C LEU A 459 2.63 4.00 -6.29
N GLN A 460 2.26 3.40 -7.43
CA GLN A 460 3.05 3.45 -8.65
C GLN A 460 3.13 4.86 -9.23
N ALA A 461 2.02 5.62 -9.26
CA ALA A 461 2.03 7.01 -9.71
C ALA A 461 2.84 7.92 -8.79
N MET A 462 2.66 7.78 -7.47
CA MET A 462 3.42 8.53 -6.46
C MET A 462 4.92 8.22 -6.55
N ALA A 463 5.29 6.97 -6.79
CA ALA A 463 6.68 6.58 -7.02
C ALA A 463 7.31 7.36 -8.18
N VAL A 464 6.60 7.48 -9.32
CA VAL A 464 7.04 8.30 -10.45
C VAL A 464 7.17 9.76 -10.03
N LYS A 465 6.15 10.33 -9.41
CA LYS A 465 6.12 11.78 -9.09
C LYS A 465 7.15 12.16 -8.04
N CYS A 466 7.42 11.30 -7.07
CA CYS A 466 8.42 11.56 -6.03
C CYS A 466 9.86 11.25 -6.50
N TRP A 467 10.05 10.27 -7.41
CA TRP A 467 11.38 9.94 -7.94
C TRP A 467 11.77 10.82 -9.11
N THR A 468 10.89 10.97 -10.11
CA THR A 468 11.17 11.63 -11.38
C THR A 468 10.69 13.09 -11.39
N GLY A 469 9.65 13.43 -10.62
CA GLY A 469 9.08 14.77 -10.55
C GLY A 469 8.59 15.27 -11.90
N GLN A 470 9.01 16.47 -12.28
CA GLN A 470 8.70 17.09 -13.58
C GLN A 470 9.47 16.47 -14.76
N LEU A 471 10.47 15.63 -14.50
CA LEU A 471 11.25 14.96 -15.57
C LEU A 471 10.49 13.77 -16.18
N THR A 472 9.26 13.51 -15.76
CA THR A 472 8.40 12.46 -16.31
C THR A 472 8.11 12.69 -17.78
N THR A 473 8.42 11.69 -18.62
CA THR A 473 8.26 11.76 -20.08
C THR A 473 7.29 10.74 -20.67
N VAL A 474 6.99 9.68 -19.91
CA VAL A 474 6.04 8.62 -20.34
C VAL A 474 4.61 9.17 -20.30
N PRO A 475 3.82 9.14 -21.40
CA PRO A 475 2.42 9.52 -21.37
C PRO A 475 1.59 8.64 -20.43
N TYR A 476 0.55 9.21 -19.81
CA TYR A 476 -0.27 8.50 -18.82
C TYR A 476 -0.88 7.18 -19.34
N ASP A 477 -1.44 7.17 -20.54
CA ASP A 477 -2.07 5.98 -21.11
C ASP A 477 -1.07 4.81 -21.28
N SER A 478 0.15 5.15 -21.68
CA SER A 478 1.26 4.18 -21.75
C SER A 478 1.69 3.71 -20.37
N PHE A 479 1.77 4.63 -19.39
CA PHE A 479 2.04 4.30 -18.00
C PHE A 479 0.96 3.38 -17.43
N GLU A 480 -0.31 3.74 -17.57
CA GLU A 480 -1.45 2.98 -17.04
C GLU A 480 -1.51 1.54 -17.57
N THR A 481 -1.25 1.36 -18.86
CA THR A 481 -1.21 0.03 -19.49
C THR A 481 -0.03 -0.79 -18.94
N GLN A 482 1.18 -0.24 -18.97
CA GLN A 482 2.40 -0.99 -18.66
C GLN A 482 2.62 -1.21 -17.15
N ARG A 483 2.12 -0.31 -16.27
CA ARG A 483 2.22 -0.53 -14.82
C ARG A 483 1.45 -1.77 -14.35
N LYS A 484 0.31 -2.08 -15.01
CA LYS A 484 -0.48 -3.28 -14.72
C LYS A 484 0.30 -4.56 -15.03
N GLU A 485 1.10 -4.55 -16.09
CA GLU A 485 1.98 -5.67 -16.43
C GLU A 485 3.14 -5.84 -15.43
N LEU A 486 3.62 -4.75 -14.82
CA LEU A 486 4.62 -4.83 -13.76
C LEU A 486 4.04 -5.44 -12.47
N GLY A 487 2.75 -5.15 -12.16
CA GLY A 487 2.04 -5.75 -11.05
C GLY A 487 2.70 -5.53 -9.69
N GLU A 488 2.68 -6.55 -8.85
CA GLU A 488 3.27 -6.53 -7.51
C GLU A 488 4.77 -6.91 -7.54
N ALA A 489 5.42 -6.77 -6.39
CA ALA A 489 6.82 -7.14 -6.24
C ALA A 489 7.02 -8.68 -6.35
N PRO A 490 8.21 -9.15 -6.76
CA PRO A 490 8.50 -10.58 -6.81
C PRO A 490 8.14 -11.33 -5.51
N GLY A 491 7.32 -12.38 -5.65
CA GLY A 491 6.87 -13.20 -4.53
C GLY A 491 5.77 -12.57 -3.66
N VAL A 492 5.13 -11.49 -4.12
CA VAL A 492 3.95 -10.89 -3.51
C VAL A 492 2.75 -11.08 -4.44
N ASN A 493 1.60 -11.43 -3.89
CA ASN A 493 0.34 -11.59 -4.62
C ASN A 493 -0.86 -11.30 -3.71
N GLU A 494 -0.93 -10.10 -3.17
CA GLU A 494 -2.04 -9.63 -2.33
C GLU A 494 -3.31 -9.38 -3.16
N SER A 495 -3.17 -9.23 -4.46
CA SER A 495 -4.30 -9.09 -5.39
C SER A 495 -5.00 -10.43 -5.71
N GLY A 496 -4.46 -11.56 -5.25
CA GLY A 496 -5.03 -12.88 -5.51
C GLY A 496 -5.08 -13.26 -7.00
N CYS A 497 -4.13 -12.76 -7.80
CA CYS A 497 -4.05 -13.09 -9.21
C CYS A 497 -3.65 -14.55 -9.41
N VAL A 498 -4.43 -15.30 -10.19
CA VAL A 498 -4.16 -16.71 -10.51
C VAL A 498 -3.36 -16.78 -11.80
N PRO A 499 -2.05 -17.14 -11.75
CA PRO A 499 -1.27 -17.37 -12.96
C PRO A 499 -1.67 -18.70 -13.63
N ASN A 500 -1.39 -18.83 -14.91
CA ASN A 500 -1.58 -20.08 -15.66
C ASN A 500 -3.04 -20.59 -15.64
N LEU A 501 -3.98 -19.74 -16.00
CA LEU A 501 -5.38 -20.10 -16.19
C LEU A 501 -5.58 -20.89 -17.50
N PRO A 502 -6.64 -21.74 -17.58
CA PRO A 502 -7.59 -22.09 -16.50
C PRO A 502 -7.00 -23.09 -15.50
N VAL A 503 -7.44 -23.01 -14.23
CA VAL A 503 -7.21 -24.05 -13.22
C VAL A 503 -8.38 -25.03 -13.23
N LYS A 504 -8.12 -26.34 -13.16
CA LYS A 504 -9.16 -27.38 -13.14
C LYS A 504 -8.85 -28.43 -12.07
N ILE A 505 -9.83 -28.71 -11.21
CA ILE A 505 -9.81 -29.78 -10.22
C ILE A 505 -11.04 -30.64 -10.45
N SER A 506 -10.85 -31.90 -10.84
CA SER A 506 -11.94 -32.80 -11.25
C SER A 506 -12.85 -33.21 -10.09
N ASP A 507 -12.31 -33.40 -8.88
CA ASP A 507 -13.04 -33.89 -7.72
C ASP A 507 -12.47 -33.32 -6.42
N LEU A 508 -13.27 -32.56 -5.65
CA LEU A 508 -12.88 -31.99 -4.38
C LEU A 508 -13.15 -32.98 -3.25
N GLN A 509 -12.08 -33.40 -2.60
CA GLN A 509 -12.21 -34.25 -1.41
C GLN A 509 -12.33 -33.39 -0.14
N PRO A 510 -13.21 -33.73 0.81
CA PRO A 510 -13.32 -32.98 2.05
C PRO A 510 -12.03 -33.05 2.91
N ASN A 511 -11.80 -32.04 3.70
CA ASN A 511 -10.67 -31.89 4.64
C ASN A 511 -9.29 -32.08 4.00
N LYS A 512 -9.09 -31.53 2.79
CA LYS A 512 -7.81 -31.60 2.07
C LYS A 512 -7.22 -30.19 1.87
N THR A 513 -5.89 -30.10 1.90
CA THR A 513 -5.16 -28.94 1.42
C THR A 513 -5.10 -29.00 -0.11
N LEU A 514 -5.39 -27.87 -0.76
CA LEU A 514 -5.32 -27.73 -2.21
C LEU A 514 -3.93 -27.24 -2.63
N SER A 515 -3.35 -27.87 -3.64
CA SER A 515 -2.04 -27.48 -4.17
C SER A 515 -2.21 -26.50 -5.33
N LEU A 516 -2.57 -25.25 -5.00
CA LEU A 516 -2.79 -24.19 -5.96
C LEU A 516 -1.76 -23.07 -5.77
N PRO A 517 -1.52 -22.24 -6.80
CA PRO A 517 -0.54 -21.15 -6.72
C PRO A 517 -0.99 -19.98 -5.83
N VAL A 518 -2.26 -19.96 -5.43
CA VAL A 518 -2.85 -18.96 -4.54
C VAL A 518 -3.70 -19.62 -3.47
N HIS A 519 -3.91 -18.94 -2.34
CA HIS A 519 -4.76 -19.41 -1.24
C HIS A 519 -6.15 -18.76 -1.27
N GLU A 520 -6.27 -17.62 -1.93
CA GLU A 520 -7.49 -16.88 -2.19
C GLU A 520 -7.46 -16.33 -3.62
N VAL A 521 -8.59 -16.40 -4.31
CA VAL A 521 -8.76 -15.94 -5.69
C VAL A 521 -9.32 -14.51 -5.65
N GLY A 522 -8.59 -13.57 -6.20
CA GLY A 522 -8.95 -12.16 -6.23
C GLY A 522 -10.05 -11.81 -7.25
N TYR A 523 -10.31 -10.52 -7.38
CA TYR A 523 -11.30 -9.99 -8.32
C TYR A 523 -10.90 -10.21 -9.78
N GLY A 524 -11.90 -10.24 -10.66
CA GLY A 524 -11.70 -10.49 -12.10
C GLY A 524 -11.48 -11.96 -12.43
N HIS A 525 -11.92 -12.86 -11.56
CA HIS A 525 -11.92 -14.30 -11.77
C HIS A 525 -13.31 -14.89 -11.57
N LYS A 526 -13.57 -15.97 -12.30
CA LYS A 526 -14.78 -16.76 -12.26
C LYS A 526 -14.48 -18.15 -11.70
N ILE A 527 -15.10 -18.50 -10.59
CA ILE A 527 -14.95 -19.79 -9.92
C ILE A 527 -16.22 -20.59 -10.15
N SER A 528 -16.13 -21.74 -10.84
CA SER A 528 -17.28 -22.62 -11.14
C SER A 528 -17.03 -24.02 -10.61
N PHE A 529 -18.07 -24.67 -10.11
CA PHE A 529 -18.04 -26.07 -9.65
C PHE A 529 -19.43 -26.73 -9.68
N SER A 530 -19.45 -28.04 -9.80
CA SER A 530 -20.68 -28.83 -9.79
C SER A 530 -20.87 -29.50 -8.43
N ILE A 531 -22.11 -29.59 -7.95
CA ILE A 531 -22.46 -30.22 -6.68
C ILE A 531 -23.56 -31.31 -6.92
N ASP A 532 -23.26 -32.56 -6.59
CA ASP A 532 -24.29 -33.59 -6.36
C ASP A 532 -24.71 -33.46 -4.89
N CYS A 533 -25.83 -32.77 -4.67
CA CYS A 533 -26.27 -32.32 -3.35
C CYS A 533 -26.63 -33.48 -2.43
N LYS A 534 -26.25 -33.38 -1.18
CA LYS A 534 -26.69 -34.13 -0.02
C LYS A 534 -27.07 -33.17 1.11
N PRO A 535 -27.86 -33.64 2.11
CA PRO A 535 -28.15 -32.78 3.26
C PRO A 535 -26.89 -32.32 3.96
N GLU A 536 -26.73 -30.99 4.08
CA GLU A 536 -25.64 -30.37 4.78
C GLU A 536 -26.11 -29.76 6.10
N GLN A 537 -25.28 -29.83 7.13
CA GLN A 537 -25.54 -29.19 8.41
C GLN A 537 -25.18 -27.75 8.36
N LYS A 538 -25.79 -26.90 9.20
CA LYS A 538 -25.38 -25.52 9.38
C LYS A 538 -23.93 -25.44 9.84
N GLY A 539 -23.16 -24.57 9.21
CA GLY A 539 -21.72 -24.44 9.41
C GLY A 539 -20.87 -25.34 8.50
N THR A 540 -21.49 -26.03 7.49
CA THR A 540 -20.72 -26.79 6.51
C THR A 540 -19.92 -25.89 5.60
N ILE A 541 -18.60 -26.10 5.61
CA ILE A 541 -17.62 -25.33 4.85
C ILE A 541 -17.29 -26.04 3.55
N LEU A 542 -17.30 -25.32 2.42
CA LEU A 542 -16.73 -25.79 1.16
C LEU A 542 -15.21 -25.61 1.16
N THR A 543 -14.76 -24.38 1.33
CA THR A 543 -13.32 -24.02 1.28
C THR A 543 -12.98 -22.93 2.29
N THR A 544 -11.70 -22.90 2.70
CA THR A 544 -11.12 -21.84 3.54
C THR A 544 -9.84 -21.32 2.91
N GLY A 545 -9.53 -20.04 3.19
CA GLY A 545 -8.27 -19.36 2.94
C GLY A 545 -7.71 -18.76 4.23
N PRO A 546 -6.67 -17.92 4.15
CA PRO A 546 -6.14 -17.21 5.30
C PRO A 546 -7.18 -16.28 5.97
N ASP A 547 -7.94 -15.53 5.15
CA ASP A 547 -8.83 -14.47 5.61
C ASP A 547 -10.29 -14.66 5.20
N ALA A 548 -10.62 -15.76 4.50
CA ALA A 548 -11.97 -16.03 4.03
C ALA A 548 -12.39 -17.49 4.22
N THR A 549 -13.71 -17.70 4.33
CA THR A 549 -14.35 -19.02 4.37
C THR A 549 -15.61 -18.99 3.52
N PHE A 550 -15.80 -19.98 2.65
CA PHE A 550 -17.01 -20.16 1.86
C PHE A 550 -17.80 -21.36 2.37
N TYR A 551 -19.09 -21.14 2.68
CA TYR A 551 -19.99 -22.14 3.25
C TYR A 551 -20.96 -22.68 2.21
N LEU A 552 -21.14 -24.02 2.16
CA LEU A 552 -22.27 -24.64 1.49
C LEU A 552 -23.58 -24.49 2.27
N SER A 553 -23.45 -24.40 3.60
CA SER A 553 -24.57 -24.15 4.52
C SER A 553 -24.02 -23.28 5.66
N ASP A 554 -24.31 -22.01 5.66
CA ASP A 554 -23.77 -21.09 6.65
C ASP A 554 -24.30 -21.38 8.07
N PRO A 555 -23.58 -21.00 9.12
CA PRO A 555 -23.95 -21.33 10.50
C PRO A 555 -25.20 -20.59 11.02
N VAL A 556 -25.65 -19.52 10.35
CA VAL A 556 -26.78 -18.68 10.77
C VAL A 556 -28.05 -19.07 10.06
N SER A 557 -28.05 -19.00 8.73
CA SER A 557 -29.25 -19.19 7.91
C SER A 557 -29.36 -20.59 7.28
N GLY A 558 -28.23 -21.30 7.10
CA GLY A 558 -28.19 -22.56 6.37
C GLY A 558 -28.17 -22.40 4.85
N LYS A 559 -27.92 -21.17 4.36
CA LYS A 559 -27.78 -20.81 2.93
C LYS A 559 -26.34 -20.83 2.49
N LEU A 560 -26.08 -20.66 1.20
CA LEU A 560 -24.71 -20.35 0.73
C LEU A 560 -24.27 -19.04 1.35
N GLY A 561 -23.07 -19.02 1.92
CA GLY A 561 -22.58 -17.83 2.59
C GLY A 561 -21.06 -17.80 2.64
N PHE A 562 -20.53 -16.69 3.12
CA PHE A 562 -19.10 -16.54 3.27
C PHE A 562 -18.74 -15.60 4.42
N LEU A 563 -17.57 -15.86 4.99
CA LEU A 563 -16.90 -14.98 5.94
C LEU A 563 -15.64 -14.45 5.26
N ARG A 564 -15.37 -13.16 5.39
CA ARG A 564 -14.12 -12.49 4.95
C ARG A 564 -13.64 -11.62 6.09
N GLU A 565 -12.49 -11.93 6.62
CA GLU A 565 -12.04 -11.41 7.92
C GLU A 565 -13.14 -11.59 8.99
N ALA A 566 -13.61 -10.52 9.62
CA ALA A 566 -14.71 -10.54 10.59
C ALA A 566 -16.09 -10.25 9.97
N TYR A 567 -16.19 -10.11 8.65
CA TYR A 567 -17.40 -9.70 7.95
C TYR A 567 -18.10 -10.89 7.29
N PHE A 568 -19.35 -11.10 7.66
CA PHE A 568 -20.16 -12.20 7.15
C PHE A 568 -21.25 -11.71 6.20
N ASP A 569 -21.42 -12.48 5.10
CA ASP A 569 -22.52 -12.33 4.17
C ASP A 569 -23.09 -13.70 3.78
N HIS A 570 -24.32 -13.75 3.30
CA HIS A 570 -24.94 -14.93 2.69
C HIS A 570 -25.82 -14.53 1.51
N PHE A 571 -25.97 -15.45 0.57
CA PHE A 571 -26.93 -15.35 -0.51
C PHE A 571 -28.32 -15.80 -0.04
N ASP A 572 -29.37 -15.31 -0.66
CA ASP A 572 -30.73 -15.83 -0.47
C ASP A 572 -30.96 -17.11 -1.26
N TYR A 573 -30.02 -18.06 -1.10
CA TYR A 573 -30.05 -19.36 -1.77
C TYR A 573 -29.52 -20.47 -0.86
N ALA A 574 -30.34 -21.49 -0.61
CA ALA A 574 -29.96 -22.73 0.06
C ALA A 574 -29.82 -23.86 -0.97
N LEU A 575 -28.80 -24.70 -0.82
CA LEU A 575 -28.69 -25.91 -1.65
C LEU A 575 -29.89 -26.84 -1.44
N PRO A 576 -30.36 -27.51 -2.49
CA PRO A 576 -31.35 -28.58 -2.34
C PRO A 576 -30.76 -29.76 -1.55
N LYS A 577 -31.63 -30.56 -0.94
CA LYS A 577 -31.21 -31.75 -0.19
C LYS A 577 -30.72 -32.92 -1.08
N GLU A 578 -31.07 -32.90 -2.35
CA GLU A 578 -30.68 -33.87 -3.37
C GLU A 578 -30.72 -33.22 -4.76
N GLY A 579 -30.07 -33.83 -5.74
CA GLY A 579 -30.02 -33.37 -7.13
C GLY A 579 -28.67 -32.74 -7.48
N HIS A 580 -28.53 -32.32 -8.72
CA HIS A 580 -27.32 -31.76 -9.29
C HIS A 580 -27.47 -30.25 -9.45
N VAL A 581 -26.46 -29.49 -9.05
CA VAL A 581 -26.43 -28.02 -9.13
C VAL A 581 -25.07 -27.57 -9.64
N GLU A 582 -25.08 -26.64 -10.60
CA GLU A 582 -23.91 -25.93 -11.08
C GLU A 582 -23.84 -24.58 -10.36
N ILE A 583 -22.74 -24.27 -9.69
CA ILE A 583 -22.49 -23.01 -9.00
C ILE A 583 -21.37 -22.25 -9.71
N THR A 584 -21.59 -20.96 -9.90
CA THR A 584 -20.53 -20.04 -10.33
C THR A 584 -20.53 -18.81 -9.43
N ILE A 585 -19.35 -18.43 -8.97
CA ILE A 585 -19.07 -17.21 -8.21
C ILE A 585 -18.20 -16.30 -9.08
N GLU A 586 -18.68 -15.11 -9.34
CA GLU A 586 -17.90 -14.04 -9.97
C GLU A 586 -17.70 -12.91 -8.96
N ASN A 587 -16.44 -12.49 -8.78
CA ASN A 587 -16.08 -11.47 -7.82
C ASN A 587 -15.53 -10.26 -8.54
N THR A 588 -16.17 -9.11 -8.31
CA THR A 588 -15.69 -7.79 -8.72
C THR A 588 -15.27 -6.98 -7.51
N SER A 589 -14.62 -5.84 -7.70
CA SER A 589 -14.23 -4.95 -6.60
C SER A 589 -15.43 -4.34 -5.82
N SER A 590 -16.66 -4.51 -6.32
CA SER A 590 -17.88 -3.92 -5.73
C SER A 590 -18.97 -4.92 -5.42
N ALA A 591 -18.86 -6.19 -5.87
CA ALA A 591 -19.93 -7.17 -5.72
C ALA A 591 -19.42 -8.61 -5.77
N THR A 592 -20.19 -9.51 -5.16
CA THR A 592 -20.07 -10.97 -5.32
C THR A 592 -21.35 -11.50 -5.98
N ASN A 593 -21.22 -12.10 -7.16
CA ASN A 593 -22.34 -12.61 -7.95
C ASN A 593 -22.44 -14.12 -7.81
N LEU A 594 -23.65 -14.62 -7.54
CA LEU A 594 -23.97 -16.04 -7.52
C LEU A 594 -24.77 -16.42 -8.77
N TYR A 595 -24.26 -17.36 -9.53
CA TYR A 595 -25.01 -18.03 -10.59
C TYR A 595 -25.31 -19.47 -10.19
N VAL A 596 -26.53 -19.90 -10.48
CA VAL A 596 -26.98 -21.29 -10.26
C VAL A 596 -27.51 -21.82 -11.59
N ASN A 597 -26.95 -22.94 -12.04
CA ASN A 597 -27.29 -23.56 -13.34
C ASN A 597 -27.20 -22.54 -14.51
N GLY A 598 -26.17 -21.71 -14.49
CA GLY A 598 -25.90 -20.69 -15.49
C GLY A 598 -26.78 -19.43 -15.42
N GLN A 599 -27.70 -19.34 -14.47
CA GLN A 599 -28.56 -18.17 -14.28
C GLN A 599 -28.09 -17.35 -13.07
N LEU A 600 -28.00 -16.03 -13.23
CA LEU A 600 -27.72 -15.09 -12.11
C LEU A 600 -28.85 -15.24 -11.09
N LYS A 601 -28.49 -15.77 -9.93
CA LYS A 601 -29.40 -15.97 -8.81
C LYS A 601 -29.46 -14.76 -7.89
N GLU A 602 -28.29 -14.20 -7.59
CA GLU A 602 -28.19 -13.04 -6.73
C GLU A 602 -26.87 -12.27 -6.96
N LYS A 603 -26.92 -10.99 -6.72
CA LYS A 603 -25.77 -10.07 -6.75
C LYS A 603 -25.70 -9.35 -5.40
N LEU A 604 -24.66 -9.64 -4.64
CA LEU A 604 -24.40 -8.98 -3.38
C LEU A 604 -23.57 -7.71 -3.64
N GLU A 605 -24.26 -6.61 -3.97
CA GLU A 605 -23.64 -5.30 -4.17
C GLU A 605 -23.39 -4.60 -2.85
N GLN A 606 -22.56 -3.57 -2.88
CA GLN A 606 -22.42 -2.63 -1.76
C GLN A 606 -23.80 -2.08 -1.36
N ILE A 607 -24.06 -2.05 -0.07
CA ILE A 607 -25.31 -1.49 0.48
C ILE A 607 -25.03 -0.24 1.30
N ARG A 608 -26.02 0.66 1.40
CA ARG A 608 -25.99 1.77 2.34
C ARG A 608 -26.68 1.37 3.62
N PHE A 609 -26.12 1.75 4.74
CA PHE A 609 -26.69 1.48 6.05
C PHE A 609 -26.25 2.55 7.05
N TYR A 610 -26.94 2.59 8.18
CA TYR A 610 -26.58 3.38 9.34
C TYR A 610 -26.22 2.45 10.50
N VAL A 611 -25.07 2.66 11.09
CA VAL A 611 -24.61 1.87 12.24
C VAL A 611 -25.06 2.54 13.51
N VAL A 612 -25.93 1.87 14.27
CA VAL A 612 -26.43 2.39 15.54
C VAL A 612 -25.64 1.86 16.71
N LYS A 613 -25.33 0.58 16.68
CA LYS A 613 -24.50 -0.09 17.69
C LYS A 613 -23.93 -1.39 17.15
N PRO A 614 -22.71 -1.76 17.54
CA PRO A 614 -22.24 -3.11 17.34
C PRO A 614 -23.05 -4.08 18.21
N THR A 615 -23.33 -5.27 17.71
CA THR A 615 -23.86 -6.36 18.55
C THR A 615 -22.73 -7.00 19.32
N ASP A 616 -23.00 -7.60 20.49
CA ASP A 616 -21.99 -8.24 21.34
C ASP A 616 -21.18 -9.34 20.63
N LYS A 617 -21.74 -9.89 19.56
CA LYS A 617 -21.14 -10.97 18.76
C LYS A 617 -20.72 -10.51 17.35
N ALA A 618 -20.84 -9.24 17.07
CA ALA A 618 -20.75 -8.69 15.74
C ALA A 618 -19.46 -9.06 15.03
N ASN A 619 -18.32 -8.84 15.64
CA ASN A 619 -17.03 -8.97 15.00
C ASN A 619 -16.58 -10.41 14.76
N HIS A 620 -17.26 -11.38 15.38
CA HIS A 620 -16.80 -12.78 15.39
C HIS A 620 -17.89 -13.75 14.98
N MET A 621 -19.09 -13.27 14.72
CA MET A 621 -20.23 -14.12 14.37
C MET A 621 -20.60 -13.95 12.92
N PRO A 622 -20.75 -15.06 12.20
CA PRO A 622 -21.34 -15.04 10.87
C PRO A 622 -22.70 -14.32 10.91
N GLY A 623 -22.84 -13.36 10.03
CA GLY A 623 -24.09 -12.64 9.85
C GLY A 623 -24.13 -11.22 10.40
N ARG A 624 -23.20 -10.82 11.26
CA ARG A 624 -23.26 -9.48 11.85
C ARG A 624 -21.92 -8.98 12.33
N THR A 625 -21.43 -7.94 11.74
CA THR A 625 -20.51 -7.02 12.40
C THR A 625 -21.27 -5.91 13.09
N TRP A 626 -22.35 -5.44 12.49
CA TRP A 626 -23.17 -4.32 12.98
C TRP A 626 -24.66 -4.62 12.87
N GLN A 627 -25.42 -4.08 13.79
CA GLN A 627 -26.88 -4.08 13.70
C GLN A 627 -27.32 -2.82 12.92
N LEU A 628 -28.08 -3.04 11.86
CA LEU A 628 -28.73 -1.98 11.10
C LEU A 628 -30.01 -1.58 11.83
N ASP A 629 -30.15 -0.27 12.13
CA ASP A 629 -31.39 0.31 12.65
C ASP A 629 -32.01 1.24 11.59
N ALA A 630 -32.36 2.45 11.96
CA ALA A 630 -32.91 3.40 11.02
C ALA A 630 -31.91 3.90 9.99
N TYR A 631 -32.31 3.99 8.74
CA TYR A 631 -31.54 4.62 7.68
C TYR A 631 -31.60 6.13 7.82
N GLU A 632 -30.46 6.78 7.99
CA GLU A 632 -30.34 8.23 7.94
C GLU A 632 -29.44 8.63 6.75
N PRO A 633 -30.00 9.25 5.68
CA PRO A 633 -29.24 9.51 4.44
C PRO A 633 -27.99 10.39 4.62
N LYS A 634 -28.01 11.31 5.59
CA LYS A 634 -26.90 12.23 5.84
C LYS A 634 -25.71 11.58 6.55
N ARG A 635 -25.91 10.43 7.20
CA ARG A 635 -24.91 9.73 8.00
C ARG A 635 -24.83 8.24 7.65
N SER A 636 -25.34 7.89 6.48
CA SER A 636 -25.24 6.53 5.98
C SER A 636 -23.83 6.21 5.55
N MET A 637 -23.44 4.98 5.77
CA MET A 637 -22.16 4.40 5.38
C MET A 637 -22.41 3.34 4.32
N ARG A 638 -21.47 3.18 3.37
CA ARG A 638 -21.49 2.05 2.44
C ARG A 638 -20.80 0.85 3.08
N TYR A 639 -21.33 -0.34 2.85
CA TYR A 639 -20.80 -1.60 3.32
C TYR A 639 -20.36 -2.47 2.15
N GLN A 640 -19.09 -2.91 2.16
CA GLN A 640 -18.48 -3.76 1.15
C GLN A 640 -18.95 -5.20 1.29
N ARG A 641 -19.32 -5.85 0.18
CA ARG A 641 -19.78 -7.24 0.13
C ARG A 641 -19.02 -8.10 -0.89
N ALA A 642 -17.93 -7.59 -1.42
CA ALA A 642 -17.07 -8.33 -2.34
C ALA A 642 -16.22 -9.36 -1.60
N LEU A 643 -16.00 -10.52 -2.22
CA LEU A 643 -15.28 -11.65 -1.65
C LEU A 643 -14.03 -11.99 -2.48
N PHE A 644 -12.86 -12.11 -1.83
CA PHE A 644 -11.81 -12.98 -2.36
C PHE A 644 -12.18 -14.43 -2.06
N PHE A 645 -12.26 -15.27 -3.10
CA PHE A 645 -12.76 -16.64 -2.92
C PHE A 645 -11.68 -17.53 -2.30
N PRO A 646 -11.94 -18.15 -1.11
CA PRO A 646 -10.95 -18.96 -0.41
C PRO A 646 -10.72 -20.29 -1.11
N ILE A 647 -9.46 -20.73 -1.23
CA ILE A 647 -9.11 -21.95 -1.96
C ILE A 647 -7.85 -22.65 -1.41
N GLN A 648 -7.51 -22.44 -0.15
CA GLN A 648 -6.35 -23.09 0.48
C GLN A 648 -6.67 -24.52 0.92
N LYS A 649 -7.84 -24.72 1.55
CA LYS A 649 -8.27 -26.03 2.08
C LYS A 649 -9.74 -26.24 1.80
N THR A 650 -10.13 -27.50 1.58
CA THR A 650 -11.53 -27.92 1.58
C THR A 650 -12.02 -28.15 3.00
N GLY A 651 -13.32 -27.93 3.23
CA GLY A 651 -13.98 -28.16 4.51
C GLY A 651 -14.59 -29.55 4.65
N ASN A 652 -15.62 -29.65 5.48
CA ASN A 652 -16.24 -30.90 5.98
C ASN A 652 -17.57 -31.24 5.32
N PHE A 653 -17.73 -31.05 4.03
CA PHE A 653 -18.97 -31.25 3.30
C PHE A 653 -19.28 -32.74 3.03
N ASN A 654 -20.57 -33.06 2.88
CA ASN A 654 -21.10 -34.40 2.54
C ASN A 654 -21.43 -34.55 1.06
N SER A 655 -21.80 -33.47 0.40
CA SER A 655 -22.07 -33.42 -1.03
C SER A 655 -20.85 -33.79 -1.85
N ARG A 656 -21.04 -34.31 -3.05
CA ARG A 656 -19.93 -34.53 -3.98
C ARG A 656 -19.71 -33.26 -4.79
N VAL A 657 -18.54 -32.66 -4.67
CA VAL A 657 -18.17 -31.44 -5.38
C VAL A 657 -17.11 -31.75 -6.44
N THR A 658 -17.43 -31.44 -7.70
CA THR A 658 -16.61 -31.78 -8.85
C THR A 658 -16.41 -30.60 -9.79
N ASN A 659 -15.49 -30.75 -10.74
CA ASN A 659 -15.25 -29.79 -11.84
C ASN A 659 -15.01 -28.37 -11.37
N LEU A 660 -14.29 -28.19 -10.26
CA LEU A 660 -13.90 -26.83 -9.87
C LEU A 660 -12.97 -26.25 -10.93
N THR A 661 -13.37 -25.12 -11.51
CA THR A 661 -12.57 -24.34 -12.45
C THR A 661 -12.37 -22.92 -11.95
N ILE A 662 -11.21 -22.34 -12.27
CA ILE A 662 -10.93 -20.92 -12.09
C ILE A 662 -10.53 -20.39 -13.46
N ASP A 663 -11.31 -19.45 -13.97
CA ASP A 663 -11.10 -18.77 -15.24
C ASP A 663 -10.93 -17.28 -15.02
N LYS A 664 -10.41 -16.57 -16.00
CA LYS A 664 -10.42 -15.13 -16.01
C LYS A 664 -11.80 -14.64 -16.46
N GLU A 665 -12.29 -13.56 -15.84
CA GLU A 665 -13.54 -12.89 -16.24
C GLU A 665 -13.44 -12.26 -17.64
#